data_49452dda040dcd8702cad693a5802ac2
#
_entry.id   49452dda040dcd8702cad693a5802ac2
#
_cell.length_a   1.000
_cell.length_b   1.000
_cell.length_c   1.000
_cell.angle_alpha   90.00
_cell.angle_beta   90.00
_cell.angle_gamma   90.00
#
_symmetry.space_group_name_H-M   'P 1'
#
loop_
_entity.id
_entity.type
_entity.pdbx_description
1 polymer ?
#
loop_
_entity_poly.entity_id
_entity_poly.type
_entity_poly.pdbx_seq_one_letter_code
_entity_poly.pdbx_strand_id
1 'polypeptide(L)'
;MKRIYSLITLAAVALSSVQPVMSAMTLKADAAVSYPVQEFRLAMSDTDNNVTAENGSLAPSEQKGTANEKWSLNFVSSGVYEIVSSATGYILTANGTGVSLAADTDGANQRWKIEGVEKDFDGYYLYYKITSNADSSKALTYTEGAGFSLANYSGAGYQKYKLNLDGLEGYAANCMTPSGEKAGTIGGLLGEVVYVSTADELEAQAKTTEPKTIVVTADIDMQKKSHTRIRDNKTIVGCYGNHTVYDSYFRTNNEYGTAGDEPSDNIIIRNLKMVAKNVPNRILINIWSSRQIWIDHIYFESQLSYDRKGNGQDEVGKFIWINTPYESYMDAKDRLRSPDYITISYCHLKNRYWTVAYGTQNDELTRDRTTLLYNWWDENVRRCPQLGNGSAHVYNNYYSAYGVSNNGSATSGIIGGDGSDMVSQNNRFDGYSMQQALMMGGGSDPCRDDGSYISDSVGGTPSKANFKPKTTSSWYPNNTNYGYRLLDGYNTKNTDTKAFCTKYAGDKLSPNDMKYITDSEFDSWVSTKYPSPFLRHVEFSTAVPAVFDNGASYRIKNVNSGLYMQVDGAKAENGANVQQWGTSDDTIHDIWKIIDAGDGYYALCSAVGDGGTYVLDVAGKKTANGTNIDIYQYNGGTNQQFMITKNADGSYKIRTKVSGGKSAVEIADASVQSGANVQQWEVNGVNCQDWIFEKVTNPGCKMDTSVVYEFRNLNSSMVMDIESGKMEAGVNVQQWSTGHYKSQQWTLQAFSGGGNYYYIRSYSDPKYVLRAESSGNGGNIAIAEYSTKDSAMLFKFSKNPDGTYHIYTRASKDAALVEIASASKDSGANVQQWQPTNNNCQKWNAETFTTTTTTTTTTTTTTTSKTTETTTLSTTATDNSTESSTTTNTTSTSVPETVKGDVNADGILSLADIIMMQKFLSGVSSVTDNMAGDMDNNGKLNIFDLCLMKEAFLKIS
;
A
#
# COMPACT_ATOMS: atom_id res chain seq x y z
N MET A 1 -18.39 -44.43 -51.73
CA MET A 1 -17.85 -43.08 -51.47
C MET A 1 -18.64 -41.91 -52.10
N LYS A 2 -19.83 -42.11 -52.65
CA LYS A 2 -20.68 -41.01 -53.20
C LYS A 2 -21.99 -40.78 -52.43
N ARG A 3 -22.18 -41.42 -51.29
CA ARG A 3 -23.35 -41.21 -50.40
C ARG A 3 -23.07 -40.54 -49.07
N ILE A 4 -21.82 -40.19 -48.82
CA ILE A 4 -21.43 -39.46 -47.56
C ILE A 4 -21.34 -37.95 -47.79
N TYR A 5 -21.14 -37.49 -49.04
CA TYR A 5 -21.08 -36.07 -49.38
C TYR A 5 -22.43 -35.37 -49.46
N SER A 6 -23.54 -36.13 -49.55
CA SER A 6 -24.88 -35.52 -49.67
C SER A 6 -25.57 -35.28 -48.32
N LEU A 7 -25.01 -35.75 -47.21
CA LEU A 7 -25.53 -35.51 -45.86
C LEU A 7 -24.86 -34.33 -45.17
N ILE A 8 -23.67 -33.94 -45.61
CA ILE A 8 -22.94 -32.81 -45.04
C ILE A 8 -23.44 -31.47 -45.65
N THR A 9 -23.96 -31.50 -46.89
CA THR A 9 -24.44 -30.29 -47.56
C THR A 9 -25.89 -29.90 -47.18
N LEU A 10 -26.67 -30.83 -46.58
CA LEU A 10 -28.02 -30.50 -46.08
C LEU A 10 -28.06 -29.97 -44.62
N ALA A 11 -26.99 -30.19 -43.85
CA ALA A 11 -26.86 -29.64 -42.52
C ALA A 11 -26.37 -28.16 -42.52
N ALA A 12 -25.76 -27.72 -43.61
CA ALA A 12 -25.23 -26.34 -43.72
C ALA A 12 -26.27 -25.31 -44.19
N VAL A 13 -27.43 -25.72 -44.70
CA VAL A 13 -28.47 -24.79 -45.19
C VAL A 13 -29.60 -24.55 -44.19
N ALA A 14 -29.68 -25.34 -43.12
CA ALA A 14 -30.73 -25.20 -42.08
C ALA A 14 -30.32 -24.37 -40.88
N LEU A 15 -29.10 -23.82 -40.88
CA LEU A 15 -28.54 -23.08 -39.72
C LEU A 15 -28.36 -21.55 -39.97
N SER A 16 -28.98 -20.99 -41.03
CA SER A 16 -28.83 -19.58 -41.35
C SER A 16 -29.94 -18.65 -40.86
N SER A 17 -30.75 -19.08 -39.89
CA SER A 17 -31.85 -18.23 -39.36
C SER A 17 -32.06 -18.26 -37.83
N VAL A 18 -31.05 -18.61 -37.06
CA VAL A 18 -31.12 -18.42 -35.60
C VAL A 18 -29.88 -17.64 -35.20
N GLN A 19 -30.11 -16.43 -34.74
CA GLN A 19 -29.07 -15.56 -34.20
C GLN A 19 -28.43 -16.14 -32.96
N PRO A 20 -27.18 -15.75 -32.62
CA PRO A 20 -26.22 -16.61 -31.97
C PRO A 20 -26.29 -16.47 -30.45
N VAL A 21 -26.67 -17.52 -29.80
CA VAL A 21 -26.17 -17.84 -28.47
C VAL A 21 -25.60 -19.25 -28.57
N MET A 22 -24.40 -19.31 -29.08
CA MET A 22 -23.54 -20.49 -28.88
C MET A 22 -22.20 -19.96 -28.37
N SER A 23 -22.08 -19.97 -27.04
CA SER A 23 -20.79 -20.14 -26.39
C SER A 23 -20.02 -21.25 -27.09
N ALA A 24 -18.79 -20.97 -27.44
CA ALA A 24 -17.89 -21.88 -28.10
C ALA A 24 -17.86 -23.24 -27.40
N MET A 25 -18.38 -24.25 -28.06
CA MET A 25 -17.96 -25.62 -27.80
C MET A 25 -16.49 -25.70 -28.15
N THR A 26 -15.66 -25.88 -27.15
CA THR A 26 -14.25 -26.21 -27.31
C THR A 26 -14.16 -27.52 -28.08
N LEU A 27 -13.85 -27.44 -29.37
CA LEU A 27 -13.34 -28.57 -30.11
C LEU A 27 -12.04 -29.00 -29.43
N LYS A 28 -12.03 -30.10 -28.71
CA LYS A 28 -10.82 -30.87 -28.46
C LYS A 28 -10.28 -31.30 -29.82
N ALA A 29 -9.43 -30.47 -30.41
CA ALA A 29 -8.82 -30.72 -31.70
C ALA A 29 -7.45 -31.33 -31.47
N ASP A 30 -7.14 -32.16 -32.42
CA ASP A 30 -5.88 -32.82 -32.69
C ASP A 30 -4.64 -32.05 -32.31
N ALA A 31 -3.69 -32.72 -31.64
CA ALA A 31 -2.39 -32.25 -31.20
C ALA A 31 -2.44 -30.86 -30.52
N ALA A 32 -2.71 -30.85 -29.24
CA ALA A 32 -2.73 -29.62 -28.41
C ALA A 32 -1.47 -28.79 -28.69
N VAL A 33 -1.66 -27.55 -29.15
CA VAL A 33 -0.58 -26.59 -29.33
C VAL A 33 0.12 -26.41 -27.98
N SER A 34 1.37 -26.79 -27.90
CA SER A 34 2.16 -26.69 -26.65
C SER A 34 2.87 -25.37 -26.60
N TYR A 35 2.72 -24.67 -25.50
CA TYR A 35 3.33 -23.36 -25.24
C TYR A 35 3.87 -23.29 -23.81
N PRO A 36 4.78 -22.34 -23.49
CA PRO A 36 5.25 -22.14 -22.12
C PRO A 36 4.12 -21.64 -21.22
N VAL A 37 3.48 -22.58 -20.52
CA VAL A 37 2.44 -22.24 -19.52
C VAL A 37 3.06 -21.38 -18.42
N GLN A 38 2.33 -20.37 -17.99
CA GLN A 38 2.80 -19.51 -16.91
C GLN A 38 2.67 -20.23 -15.57
N GLU A 39 3.81 -20.59 -15.00
CA GLU A 39 3.90 -21.13 -13.66
C GLU A 39 4.02 -20.00 -12.63
N PHE A 40 3.51 -20.24 -11.42
CA PHE A 40 3.58 -19.32 -10.30
C PHE A 40 3.69 -20.05 -8.97
N ARG A 41 4.13 -19.34 -7.94
CA ARG A 41 4.13 -19.80 -6.57
C ARG A 41 3.00 -19.12 -5.79
N LEU A 42 2.38 -19.87 -4.89
CA LEU A 42 1.41 -19.36 -3.94
C LEU A 42 2.15 -19.07 -2.63
N ALA A 43 2.46 -17.82 -2.35
CA ALA A 43 3.07 -17.43 -1.09
C ALA A 43 2.00 -16.94 -0.10
N MET A 44 2.02 -17.46 1.13
CA MET A 44 1.08 -17.05 2.18
C MET A 44 1.45 -15.65 2.72
N SER A 45 0.45 -14.82 3.00
CA SER A 45 0.71 -13.42 3.36
C SER A 45 1.30 -13.21 4.76
N ASP A 46 1.15 -14.18 5.65
CA ASP A 46 1.58 -14.08 7.05
C ASP A 46 2.96 -14.69 7.34
N THR A 47 3.42 -15.60 6.49
CA THR A 47 4.69 -16.29 6.68
C THR A 47 5.62 -16.19 5.48
N ASP A 48 5.13 -15.73 4.32
CA ASP A 48 5.81 -15.79 3.03
C ASP A 48 6.22 -17.21 2.56
N ASN A 49 5.83 -18.25 3.30
CA ASN A 49 6.05 -19.62 2.89
C ASN A 49 5.18 -19.95 1.66
N ASN A 50 5.76 -20.71 0.75
CA ASN A 50 5.05 -21.22 -0.41
C ASN A 50 4.15 -22.42 -0.04
N VAL A 51 3.02 -22.52 -0.72
CA VAL A 51 2.18 -23.72 -0.71
C VAL A 51 2.84 -24.75 -1.62
N THR A 52 3.25 -25.88 -1.06
CA THR A 52 3.94 -26.97 -1.80
C THR A 52 3.09 -28.22 -1.94
N ALA A 53 3.31 -28.92 -3.03
CA ALA A 53 2.70 -30.22 -3.30
C ALA A 53 3.60 -31.34 -2.75
N GLU A 54 3.21 -32.00 -1.67
CA GLU A 54 3.98 -33.08 -1.05
C GLU A 54 3.11 -34.33 -0.86
N ASN A 55 3.51 -35.45 -1.51
CA ASN A 55 2.85 -36.76 -1.32
C ASN A 55 1.33 -36.74 -1.47
N GLY A 56 0.81 -35.95 -2.41
CA GLY A 56 -0.64 -35.81 -2.64
C GLY A 56 -1.37 -34.87 -1.69
N SER A 57 -0.67 -34.19 -0.81
CA SER A 57 -1.17 -33.18 0.15
C SER A 57 -0.49 -31.82 -0.09
N LEU A 58 -0.95 -30.82 0.62
CA LEU A 58 -0.34 -29.50 0.67
C LEU A 58 0.49 -29.35 1.96
N ALA A 59 1.65 -28.72 1.85
CA ALA A 59 2.49 -28.32 2.98
C ALA A 59 3.04 -26.90 2.78
N PRO A 60 3.33 -26.17 3.85
CA PRO A 60 4.08 -24.91 3.74
C PRO A 60 5.57 -25.21 3.62
N SER A 61 6.28 -24.46 2.80
CA SER A 61 7.74 -24.57 2.66
C SER A 61 8.36 -23.23 2.40
N GLU A 62 9.56 -23.01 2.94
CA GLU A 62 10.42 -21.94 2.45
C GLU A 62 10.69 -22.12 0.95
N GLN A 63 10.94 -21.05 0.24
CA GLN A 63 11.19 -21.09 -1.19
C GLN A 63 12.48 -21.87 -1.50
N LYS A 64 12.37 -22.92 -2.33
CA LYS A 64 13.47 -23.77 -2.77
C LYS A 64 13.63 -23.84 -4.29
N GLY A 65 12.69 -23.22 -5.04
CA GLY A 65 12.68 -23.24 -6.51
C GLY A 65 12.36 -24.59 -7.13
N THR A 66 11.82 -25.52 -6.35
CA THR A 66 11.48 -26.87 -6.82
C THR A 66 10.14 -26.91 -7.56
N ALA A 67 9.91 -27.93 -8.38
CA ALA A 67 8.62 -28.11 -9.06
C ALA A 67 7.44 -28.26 -8.09
N ASN A 68 7.69 -28.72 -6.84
CA ASN A 68 6.66 -28.90 -5.83
C ASN A 68 6.02 -27.57 -5.37
N GLU A 69 6.71 -26.44 -5.52
CA GLU A 69 6.23 -25.11 -5.16
C GLU A 69 5.48 -24.41 -6.30
N LYS A 70 5.50 -25.02 -7.49
CA LYS A 70 4.99 -24.37 -8.69
C LYS A 70 3.61 -24.88 -9.06
N TRP A 71 2.79 -23.94 -9.47
CA TRP A 71 1.39 -24.14 -9.84
C TRP A 71 1.12 -23.49 -11.19
N SER A 72 0.19 -24.04 -11.93
CA SER A 72 -0.38 -23.43 -13.13
C SER A 72 -1.90 -23.41 -13.05
N LEU A 73 -2.56 -22.64 -13.91
CA LEU A 73 -4.00 -22.54 -13.96
C LEU A 73 -4.54 -23.10 -15.28
N ASN A 74 -5.54 -23.97 -15.19
CA ASN A 74 -6.45 -24.25 -16.30
C ASN A 74 -7.66 -23.32 -16.17
N PHE A 75 -7.89 -22.47 -17.13
CA PHE A 75 -9.04 -21.58 -17.17
C PHE A 75 -10.32 -22.38 -17.48
N VAL A 76 -11.30 -22.34 -16.60
CA VAL A 76 -12.60 -23.00 -16.78
C VAL A 76 -13.66 -22.02 -17.27
N SER A 77 -13.75 -20.88 -16.59
CA SER A 77 -14.60 -19.74 -16.96
C SER A 77 -14.12 -18.51 -16.21
N SER A 78 -14.67 -17.33 -16.51
CA SER A 78 -14.25 -16.09 -15.85
C SER A 78 -14.27 -16.22 -14.31
N GLY A 79 -13.10 -16.05 -13.69
CA GLY A 79 -12.88 -16.16 -12.26
C GLY A 79 -12.86 -17.59 -11.68
N VAL A 80 -12.98 -18.63 -12.53
CA VAL A 80 -13.00 -20.05 -12.09
C VAL A 80 -11.88 -20.82 -12.79
N TYR A 81 -11.08 -21.53 -12.02
CA TYR A 81 -9.87 -22.21 -12.46
C TYR A 81 -9.74 -23.60 -11.84
N GLU A 82 -8.98 -24.47 -12.49
CA GLU A 82 -8.31 -25.60 -11.85
C GLU A 82 -6.88 -25.17 -11.50
N ILE A 83 -6.43 -25.47 -10.30
CA ILE A 83 -5.08 -25.18 -9.83
C ILE A 83 -4.27 -26.46 -9.93
N VAL A 84 -3.30 -26.48 -10.82
CA VAL A 84 -2.54 -27.68 -11.21
C VAL A 84 -1.16 -27.63 -10.60
N SER A 85 -0.73 -28.71 -9.95
CA SER A 85 0.63 -28.86 -9.45
C SER A 85 1.58 -29.16 -10.60
N SER A 86 2.62 -28.35 -10.79
CA SER A 86 3.64 -28.57 -11.83
C SER A 86 4.49 -29.83 -11.58
N ALA A 87 4.62 -30.26 -10.33
CA ALA A 87 5.37 -31.46 -9.98
C ALA A 87 4.67 -32.77 -10.37
N THR A 88 3.34 -32.80 -10.25
CA THR A 88 2.58 -34.05 -10.38
C THR A 88 1.55 -34.02 -11.50
N GLY A 89 1.17 -32.85 -12.01
CA GLY A 89 0.04 -32.66 -12.91
C GLY A 89 -1.33 -32.88 -12.23
N TYR A 90 -1.36 -33.08 -10.91
CA TYR A 90 -2.59 -33.26 -10.15
C TYR A 90 -3.24 -31.91 -9.83
N ILE A 91 -4.54 -31.93 -9.67
CA ILE A 91 -5.37 -30.76 -9.45
C ILE A 91 -5.72 -30.62 -7.97
N LEU A 92 -5.66 -29.41 -7.46
CA LEU A 92 -6.12 -29.08 -6.11
C LEU A 92 -7.60 -29.45 -5.96
N THR A 93 -7.92 -30.31 -5.01
CA THR A 93 -9.23 -30.93 -4.85
C THR A 93 -9.79 -30.69 -3.45
N ALA A 94 -11.01 -30.18 -3.38
CA ALA A 94 -11.76 -30.02 -2.13
C ALA A 94 -12.40 -31.35 -1.70
N ASN A 95 -12.17 -31.77 -0.45
CA ASN A 95 -12.72 -32.98 0.15
C ASN A 95 -13.45 -32.67 1.45
N GLY A 96 -14.69 -32.20 1.36
CA GLY A 96 -15.41 -31.67 2.53
C GLY A 96 -14.73 -30.41 3.09
N THR A 97 -14.18 -30.52 4.30
CA THR A 97 -13.34 -29.44 4.89
C THR A 97 -11.84 -29.62 4.63
N GLY A 98 -11.43 -30.72 4.03
CA GLY A 98 -10.02 -30.98 3.68
C GLY A 98 -9.70 -30.56 2.25
N VAL A 99 -8.41 -30.56 1.93
CA VAL A 99 -7.88 -30.36 0.59
C VAL A 99 -6.80 -31.40 0.28
N SER A 100 -6.73 -31.84 -0.95
CA SER A 100 -5.73 -32.77 -1.43
C SER A 100 -5.39 -32.51 -2.90
N LEU A 101 -4.44 -33.27 -3.44
CA LEU A 101 -4.14 -33.30 -4.86
C LEU A 101 -4.68 -34.62 -5.46
N ALA A 102 -5.41 -34.53 -6.57
CA ALA A 102 -5.97 -35.69 -7.24
C ALA A 102 -5.85 -35.55 -8.77
N ALA A 103 -5.94 -36.65 -9.46
CA ALA A 103 -6.03 -36.65 -10.92
C ALA A 103 -7.26 -35.85 -11.37
N ASP A 104 -7.17 -35.26 -12.54
CA ASP A 104 -8.28 -34.50 -13.12
C ASP A 104 -9.50 -35.43 -13.36
N THR A 105 -10.63 -35.00 -12.82
CA THR A 105 -11.94 -35.64 -12.95
C THR A 105 -12.98 -34.74 -13.57
N ASP A 106 -12.58 -33.50 -13.91
CA ASP A 106 -13.48 -32.43 -14.37
C ASP A 106 -14.58 -32.09 -13.34
N GLY A 107 -14.33 -32.43 -12.07
CA GLY A 107 -15.27 -32.33 -10.96
C GLY A 107 -15.44 -30.90 -10.41
N ALA A 108 -16.64 -30.58 -9.97
CA ALA A 108 -16.91 -29.27 -9.35
C ALA A 108 -16.05 -28.99 -8.11
N ASN A 109 -15.59 -30.02 -7.41
CA ASN A 109 -14.70 -29.94 -6.25
C ASN A 109 -13.21 -29.69 -6.62
N GLN A 110 -12.88 -29.69 -7.92
CA GLN A 110 -11.55 -29.32 -8.45
C GLN A 110 -11.52 -27.88 -9.01
N ARG A 111 -12.64 -27.19 -8.94
CA ARG A 111 -12.78 -25.82 -9.45
C ARG A 111 -12.71 -24.80 -8.32
N TRP A 112 -11.94 -23.75 -8.56
CA TRP A 112 -11.59 -22.74 -7.56
C TRP A 112 -11.83 -21.34 -8.11
N LYS A 113 -12.28 -20.44 -7.24
CA LYS A 113 -12.32 -19.01 -7.54
C LYS A 113 -11.09 -18.36 -6.96
N ILE A 114 -10.43 -17.52 -7.77
CA ILE A 114 -9.29 -16.70 -7.35
C ILE A 114 -9.72 -15.24 -7.47
N GLU A 115 -9.81 -14.55 -6.33
CA GLU A 115 -10.31 -13.19 -6.27
C GLU A 115 -9.33 -12.31 -5.50
N GLY A 116 -8.98 -11.14 -6.05
CA GLY A 116 -8.16 -10.15 -5.36
C GLY A 116 -8.89 -9.57 -4.16
N VAL A 117 -8.22 -9.49 -3.01
CA VAL A 117 -8.82 -9.03 -1.74
C VAL A 117 -8.11 -7.84 -1.12
N GLU A 118 -6.86 -7.61 -1.49
CA GLU A 118 -6.07 -6.50 -0.96
C GLU A 118 -5.18 -5.93 -2.05
N LYS A 119 -5.04 -4.62 -2.06
CA LYS A 119 -4.29 -3.90 -3.10
C LYS A 119 -3.05 -3.26 -2.50
N ASP A 120 -2.02 -3.11 -3.33
CA ASP A 120 -0.87 -2.29 -3.02
C ASP A 120 -1.21 -0.78 -3.12
N PHE A 121 -0.24 0.07 -2.80
CA PHE A 121 -0.40 1.53 -2.81
C PHE A 121 -0.65 2.14 -4.21
N ASP A 122 -0.40 1.40 -5.29
CA ASP A 122 -0.71 1.81 -6.67
C ASP A 122 -2.07 1.29 -7.15
N GLY A 123 -2.75 0.47 -6.33
CA GLY A 123 -4.07 -0.05 -6.61
C GLY A 123 -4.11 -1.40 -7.32
N TYR A 124 -2.98 -2.12 -7.43
CA TYR A 124 -2.92 -3.49 -7.96
C TYR A 124 -3.13 -4.51 -6.86
N TYR A 125 -3.77 -5.66 -7.20
CA TYR A 125 -4.02 -6.71 -6.22
C TYR A 125 -2.72 -7.37 -5.75
N LEU A 126 -2.41 -7.18 -4.47
CA LEU A 126 -1.26 -7.77 -3.78
C LEU A 126 -1.59 -9.17 -3.28
N TYR A 127 -2.78 -9.35 -2.74
CA TYR A 127 -3.24 -10.62 -2.19
C TYR A 127 -4.54 -11.09 -2.84
N TYR A 128 -4.65 -12.41 -2.91
CA TYR A 128 -5.80 -13.12 -3.44
C TYR A 128 -6.33 -14.11 -2.43
N LYS A 129 -7.65 -14.28 -2.36
CA LYS A 129 -8.29 -15.43 -1.71
C LYS A 129 -8.58 -16.51 -2.75
N ILE A 130 -8.48 -17.75 -2.33
CA ILE A 130 -8.77 -18.93 -3.15
C ILE A 130 -9.96 -19.65 -2.49
N THR A 131 -11.13 -19.65 -3.13
CA THR A 131 -12.33 -20.24 -2.57
C THR A 131 -12.81 -21.41 -3.43
N SER A 132 -13.41 -22.43 -2.80
CA SER A 132 -14.00 -23.54 -3.53
C SER A 132 -15.17 -23.05 -4.39
N ASN A 133 -15.21 -23.44 -5.68
CA ASN A 133 -16.35 -23.09 -6.52
C ASN A 133 -17.63 -23.86 -6.13
N ALA A 134 -17.50 -25.02 -5.48
CA ALA A 134 -18.65 -25.77 -4.94
C ALA A 134 -19.27 -25.12 -3.72
N ASP A 135 -18.48 -24.42 -2.90
CA ASP A 135 -18.92 -23.62 -1.74
C ASP A 135 -18.04 -22.36 -1.60
N SER A 136 -18.50 -21.28 -2.18
CA SER A 136 -17.73 -20.01 -2.22
C SER A 136 -17.57 -19.33 -0.85
N SER A 137 -18.21 -19.83 0.19
CA SER A 137 -17.97 -19.38 1.58
C SER A 137 -16.67 -19.97 2.16
N LYS A 138 -16.11 -21.02 1.54
CA LYS A 138 -14.96 -21.79 2.00
C LYS A 138 -13.71 -21.38 1.24
N ALA A 139 -12.75 -20.83 1.97
CA ALA A 139 -11.45 -20.45 1.45
C ALA A 139 -10.37 -21.46 1.84
N LEU A 140 -9.38 -21.64 0.96
CA LEU A 140 -8.14 -22.32 1.28
C LEU A 140 -7.50 -21.62 2.49
N THR A 141 -7.22 -22.39 3.52
CA THR A 141 -6.83 -21.91 4.84
C THR A 141 -5.68 -22.75 5.37
N TYR A 142 -4.60 -22.12 5.78
CA TYR A 142 -3.54 -22.77 6.51
C TYR A 142 -3.76 -22.64 8.03
N THR A 143 -3.51 -23.70 8.77
CA THR A 143 -3.52 -23.67 10.24
C THR A 143 -2.26 -24.37 10.73
N GLU A 144 -1.45 -23.67 11.50
CA GLU A 144 -0.21 -24.19 12.07
C GLU A 144 -0.49 -25.47 12.86
N GLY A 145 0.30 -26.52 12.59
CA GLY A 145 0.14 -27.84 13.20
C GLY A 145 -1.01 -28.70 12.65
N ALA A 146 -1.99 -28.12 11.92
CA ALA A 146 -3.11 -28.84 11.29
C ALA A 146 -3.03 -28.90 9.76
N GLY A 147 -2.21 -28.03 9.11
CA GLY A 147 -2.05 -27.98 7.67
C GLY A 147 -3.12 -27.22 6.93
N PHE A 148 -3.30 -27.54 5.65
CA PHE A 148 -4.27 -26.87 4.77
C PHE A 148 -5.66 -27.49 4.85
N SER A 149 -6.67 -26.65 4.88
CA SER A 149 -8.09 -27.03 4.95
C SER A 149 -8.98 -25.98 4.30
N LEU A 150 -10.28 -26.19 4.30
CA LEU A 150 -11.30 -25.23 3.91
C LEU A 150 -12.03 -24.67 5.12
N ALA A 151 -11.97 -23.37 5.32
CA ALA A 151 -12.70 -22.67 6.37
C ALA A 151 -13.43 -21.45 5.82
N ASN A 152 -14.36 -20.90 6.59
CA ASN A 152 -15.03 -19.65 6.20
C ASN A 152 -13.98 -18.54 6.04
N TYR A 153 -14.10 -17.77 4.97
CA TYR A 153 -13.20 -16.64 4.75
C TYR A 153 -13.40 -15.57 5.83
N SER A 154 -12.35 -15.24 6.54
CA SER A 154 -12.34 -14.24 7.62
C SER A 154 -11.47 -13.01 7.30
N GLY A 155 -10.72 -13.04 6.19
CA GLY A 155 -9.75 -12.01 5.85
C GLY A 155 -8.40 -12.12 6.59
N ALA A 156 -8.18 -13.20 7.34
CA ALA A 156 -6.92 -13.43 8.02
C ALA A 156 -5.77 -13.74 7.05
N GLY A 157 -4.53 -13.46 7.47
CA GLY A 157 -3.33 -13.64 6.64
C GLY A 157 -3.19 -15.06 6.07
N TYR A 158 -3.45 -16.07 6.88
CA TYR A 158 -3.40 -17.48 6.47
C TYR A 158 -4.48 -17.92 5.45
N GLN A 159 -5.30 -16.97 4.94
CA GLN A 159 -6.28 -17.16 3.86
C GLN A 159 -6.01 -16.26 2.65
N LYS A 160 -4.89 -15.54 2.66
CA LYS A 160 -4.46 -14.63 1.60
C LYS A 160 -3.16 -15.09 0.99
N TYR A 161 -3.08 -15.05 -0.33
CA TYR A 161 -1.97 -15.60 -1.10
C TYR A 161 -1.47 -14.58 -2.12
N LYS A 162 -0.15 -14.49 -2.30
CA LYS A 162 0.49 -13.79 -3.43
C LYS A 162 0.61 -14.76 -4.61
N LEU A 163 0.45 -14.25 -5.82
CA LEU A 163 0.70 -14.99 -7.05
C LEU A 163 2.07 -14.56 -7.61
N ASN A 164 3.14 -15.22 -7.18
CA ASN A 164 4.49 -14.88 -7.60
C ASN A 164 4.87 -15.70 -8.84
N LEU A 165 4.98 -15.05 -10.00
CA LEU A 165 5.33 -15.75 -11.23
C LEU A 165 6.74 -16.36 -11.14
N ASP A 166 6.86 -17.60 -11.66
CA ASP A 166 8.15 -18.25 -11.75
C ASP A 166 9.01 -17.59 -12.83
N GLY A 167 10.30 -17.41 -12.52
CA GLY A 167 11.26 -16.77 -13.42
C GLY A 167 11.23 -15.24 -13.43
N LEU A 168 10.25 -14.59 -12.89
CA LEU A 168 10.19 -13.14 -12.82
C LEU A 168 11.02 -12.59 -11.66
N GLU A 169 11.99 -11.77 -11.98
CA GLU A 169 12.87 -11.06 -11.04
C GLU A 169 12.84 -9.54 -11.31
N GLY A 170 13.43 -8.76 -10.41
CA GLY A 170 13.52 -7.32 -10.56
C GLY A 170 12.21 -6.57 -10.27
N TYR A 171 12.09 -5.37 -10.80
CA TYR A 171 11.00 -4.45 -10.44
C TYR A 171 9.61 -4.89 -10.88
N ALA A 172 9.48 -5.72 -11.92
CA ALA A 172 8.19 -6.25 -12.32
C ALA A 172 7.69 -7.40 -11.42
N ALA A 173 8.57 -7.99 -10.59
CA ALA A 173 8.20 -8.99 -9.60
C ALA A 173 7.50 -8.33 -8.39
N ASN A 174 6.95 -9.18 -7.51
CA ASN A 174 6.57 -8.73 -6.18
C ASN A 174 7.83 -8.23 -5.46
N CYS A 175 7.84 -6.97 -5.09
CA CYS A 175 8.99 -6.36 -4.47
C CYS A 175 8.58 -5.34 -3.40
N MET A 176 9.44 -5.14 -2.42
CA MET A 176 9.27 -4.07 -1.45
C MET A 176 9.83 -2.77 -2.00
N THR A 177 9.08 -1.72 -1.85
CA THR A 177 9.51 -0.36 -2.16
C THR A 177 9.48 0.48 -0.88
N PRO A 178 10.04 1.68 -0.91
CA PRO A 178 9.86 2.61 0.21
C PRO A 178 8.41 2.92 0.58
N SER A 179 7.48 2.73 -0.36
CA SER A 179 6.04 2.95 -0.14
C SER A 179 5.29 1.70 0.30
N GLY A 180 5.99 0.60 0.52
CA GLY A 180 5.40 -0.68 0.91
C GLY A 180 5.62 -1.78 -0.13
N GLU A 181 4.97 -2.91 0.08
CA GLU A 181 5.04 -4.04 -0.82
C GLU A 181 4.28 -3.75 -2.11
N LYS A 182 4.88 -4.07 -3.24
CA LYS A 182 4.35 -3.89 -4.58
C LYS A 182 3.91 -5.22 -5.16
N ALA A 183 2.69 -5.25 -5.69
CA ALA A 183 2.19 -6.41 -6.41
C ALA A 183 3.04 -6.72 -7.65
N GLY A 184 3.36 -7.98 -7.86
CA GLY A 184 4.07 -8.45 -9.05
C GLY A 184 3.19 -8.43 -10.30
N THR A 185 3.83 -8.41 -11.46
CA THR A 185 3.17 -8.57 -12.76
C THR A 185 2.67 -10.01 -12.90
N ILE A 186 1.41 -10.19 -13.24
CA ILE A 186 0.81 -11.50 -13.51
C ILE A 186 0.24 -11.64 -14.94
N GLY A 187 0.24 -10.54 -15.71
CA GLY A 187 -0.23 -10.52 -17.09
C GLY A 187 -1.65 -11.09 -17.25
N GLY A 188 -1.82 -11.97 -18.20
CA GLY A 188 -3.06 -12.65 -18.48
C GLY A 188 -3.31 -13.93 -17.69
N LEU A 189 -2.59 -14.19 -16.59
CA LEU A 189 -2.66 -15.45 -15.82
C LEU A 189 -4.10 -15.83 -15.40
N LEU A 190 -4.89 -14.82 -15.02
CA LEU A 190 -6.30 -15.00 -14.61
C LEU A 190 -7.29 -14.87 -15.78
N GLY A 191 -6.83 -14.96 -17.00
CA GLY A 191 -7.64 -14.83 -18.21
C GLY A 191 -7.78 -16.11 -19.03
N GLU A 192 -8.67 -16.04 -20.02
CA GLU A 192 -8.82 -17.08 -21.03
C GLU A 192 -7.54 -17.24 -21.85
N VAL A 193 -7.21 -18.47 -22.23
CA VAL A 193 -6.13 -18.78 -23.18
C VAL A 193 -6.71 -18.82 -24.60
N VAL A 194 -6.21 -17.94 -25.47
CA VAL A 194 -6.64 -17.86 -26.87
C VAL A 194 -5.46 -18.05 -27.81
N TYR A 195 -5.71 -18.68 -28.94
CA TYR A 195 -4.70 -19.02 -29.96
C TYR A 195 -4.87 -18.12 -31.17
N VAL A 196 -3.78 -17.56 -31.67
CA VAL A 196 -3.77 -16.64 -32.81
C VAL A 196 -2.71 -17.03 -33.82
N SER A 197 -3.05 -16.90 -35.08
CA SER A 197 -2.19 -17.25 -36.20
C SER A 197 -2.05 -16.13 -37.24
N THR A 198 -2.81 -15.04 -37.09
CA THR A 198 -2.83 -13.93 -38.02
C THR A 198 -2.69 -12.58 -37.29
N ALA A 199 -2.30 -11.54 -38.03
CA ALA A 199 -2.17 -10.19 -37.52
C ALA A 199 -3.51 -9.61 -37.02
N ASP A 200 -4.62 -9.94 -37.69
CA ASP A 200 -5.95 -9.47 -37.33
C ASP A 200 -6.43 -10.13 -36.03
N GLU A 201 -6.20 -11.44 -35.85
CA GLU A 201 -6.53 -12.15 -34.63
C GLU A 201 -5.70 -11.63 -33.44
N LEU A 202 -4.39 -11.48 -33.62
CA LEU A 202 -3.50 -10.96 -32.58
C LEU A 202 -3.94 -9.57 -32.14
N GLU A 203 -4.20 -8.67 -33.09
CA GLU A 203 -4.67 -7.32 -32.78
C GLU A 203 -6.03 -7.33 -32.06
N ALA A 204 -6.97 -8.16 -32.53
CA ALA A 204 -8.30 -8.25 -31.94
C ALA A 204 -8.24 -8.71 -30.48
N GLN A 205 -7.45 -9.75 -30.17
CA GLN A 205 -7.33 -10.28 -28.82
C GLN A 205 -6.52 -9.34 -27.89
N ALA A 206 -5.49 -8.68 -28.40
CA ALA A 206 -4.70 -7.72 -27.61
C ALA A 206 -5.51 -6.50 -27.16
N LYS A 207 -6.53 -6.09 -27.92
CA LYS A 207 -7.39 -4.92 -27.65
C LYS A 207 -8.54 -5.20 -26.68
N THR A 208 -8.84 -6.44 -26.34
CA THR A 208 -9.93 -6.75 -25.39
C THR A 208 -9.65 -6.21 -24.00
N THR A 209 -10.68 -5.94 -23.20
CA THR A 209 -10.55 -5.46 -21.83
C THR A 209 -10.31 -6.58 -20.82
N GLU A 210 -10.79 -7.79 -21.12
CA GLU A 210 -10.67 -8.95 -20.25
C GLU A 210 -9.22 -9.44 -20.17
N PRO A 211 -8.75 -9.97 -19.03
CA PRO A 211 -7.47 -10.66 -18.95
C PRO A 211 -7.38 -11.79 -19.98
N LYS A 212 -6.23 -11.93 -20.66
CA LYS A 212 -6.02 -13.01 -21.62
C LYS A 212 -4.56 -13.44 -21.72
N THR A 213 -4.37 -14.74 -21.90
CA THR A 213 -3.13 -15.31 -22.42
C THR A 213 -3.31 -15.59 -23.92
N ILE A 214 -2.57 -14.85 -24.75
CA ILE A 214 -2.65 -14.90 -26.22
C ILE A 214 -1.45 -15.70 -26.73
N VAL A 215 -1.70 -16.90 -27.22
CA VAL A 215 -0.68 -17.83 -27.72
C VAL A 215 -0.51 -17.65 -29.22
N VAL A 216 0.68 -17.23 -29.65
CA VAL A 216 1.05 -17.09 -31.06
C VAL A 216 1.45 -18.45 -31.60
N THR A 217 0.75 -18.92 -32.61
CA THR A 217 0.86 -20.30 -33.16
C THR A 217 1.41 -20.40 -34.59
N ALA A 218 1.74 -19.27 -35.19
CA ALA A 218 2.29 -19.15 -36.52
C ALA A 218 3.18 -17.93 -36.65
N ASP A 219 3.96 -17.87 -37.72
CA ASP A 219 4.65 -16.63 -38.11
C ASP A 219 3.61 -15.57 -38.52
N ILE A 220 3.68 -14.39 -37.92
CA ILE A 220 2.72 -13.31 -38.11
C ILE A 220 3.44 -12.07 -38.68
N ASP A 221 2.97 -11.59 -39.84
CA ASP A 221 3.45 -10.34 -40.44
C ASP A 221 2.55 -9.18 -40.08
N MET A 222 3.09 -8.27 -39.25
CA MET A 222 2.39 -7.07 -38.76
C MET A 222 2.67 -5.83 -39.65
N GLN A 223 3.36 -5.97 -40.77
CA GLN A 223 3.77 -4.85 -41.62
C GLN A 223 2.62 -3.87 -41.96
N LYS A 224 1.43 -4.41 -42.22
CA LYS A 224 0.24 -3.60 -42.60
C LYS A 224 -0.45 -2.93 -41.42
N LYS A 225 -0.07 -3.24 -40.19
CA LYS A 225 -0.64 -2.63 -38.99
C LYS A 225 0.11 -1.34 -38.65
N SER A 226 -0.59 -0.24 -38.47
CA SER A 226 0.04 1.00 -38.02
C SER A 226 0.60 0.86 -36.60
N HIS A 227 -0.15 0.25 -35.71
CA HIS A 227 0.23 -0.16 -34.37
C HIS A 227 -0.80 -1.17 -33.84
N THR A 228 -0.41 -1.95 -32.85
CA THR A 228 -1.32 -2.83 -32.11
C THR A 228 -1.28 -2.46 -30.64
N ARG A 229 -2.42 -1.96 -30.14
CA ARG A 229 -2.54 -1.67 -28.72
C ARG A 229 -2.69 -2.95 -27.91
N ILE A 230 -1.90 -3.08 -26.86
CA ILE A 230 -2.05 -4.13 -25.85
C ILE A 230 -2.73 -3.48 -24.65
N ARG A 231 -3.91 -3.99 -24.27
CA ARG A 231 -4.62 -3.55 -23.08
C ARG A 231 -4.14 -4.26 -21.82
N ASP A 232 -4.68 -3.84 -20.67
CA ASP A 232 -4.32 -4.37 -19.35
C ASP A 232 -4.46 -5.89 -19.25
N ASN A 233 -3.67 -6.49 -18.37
CA ASN A 233 -3.78 -7.89 -17.99
C ASN A 233 -3.65 -8.84 -19.19
N LYS A 234 -2.60 -8.66 -19.99
CA LYS A 234 -2.32 -9.49 -21.15
C LYS A 234 -0.98 -10.22 -21.03
N THR A 235 -0.99 -11.47 -21.44
CA THR A 235 0.23 -12.21 -21.75
C THR A 235 0.21 -12.55 -23.24
N ILE A 236 1.22 -12.12 -24.01
CA ILE A 236 1.46 -12.55 -25.37
C ILE A 236 2.65 -13.51 -25.33
N VAL A 237 2.43 -14.78 -25.72
CA VAL A 237 3.44 -15.83 -25.65
C VAL A 237 3.51 -16.63 -26.95
N GLY A 238 4.73 -16.90 -27.43
CA GLY A 238 4.92 -17.83 -28.56
C GLY A 238 4.78 -19.27 -28.11
N CYS A 239 4.09 -20.08 -28.92
CA CYS A 239 4.09 -21.52 -28.70
C CYS A 239 5.48 -22.11 -28.99
N TYR A 240 5.73 -23.34 -28.56
CA TYR A 240 6.98 -24.03 -28.88
C TYR A 240 7.07 -24.23 -30.38
N GLY A 241 8.23 -23.98 -30.94
CA GLY A 241 8.42 -24.01 -32.40
C GLY A 241 9.01 -22.74 -32.98
N ASN A 242 9.21 -21.70 -32.12
CA ASN A 242 9.95 -20.47 -32.44
C ASN A 242 9.29 -19.61 -33.52
N HIS A 243 8.01 -19.30 -33.38
CA HIS A 243 7.29 -18.45 -34.31
C HIS A 243 7.76 -16.97 -34.21
N THR A 244 7.70 -16.31 -35.38
CA THR A 244 8.19 -14.95 -35.57
C THR A 244 7.04 -13.96 -35.75
N VAL A 245 7.11 -12.83 -35.04
CA VAL A 245 6.28 -11.67 -35.30
C VAL A 245 7.14 -10.63 -36.03
N TYR A 246 6.87 -10.46 -37.32
CA TYR A 246 7.58 -9.52 -38.16
C TYR A 246 6.96 -8.12 -38.06
N ASP A 247 7.83 -7.11 -38.00
CA ASP A 247 7.45 -5.68 -38.07
C ASP A 247 6.32 -5.30 -37.10
N SER A 248 6.33 -5.88 -35.90
CA SER A 248 5.39 -5.51 -34.85
C SER A 248 5.51 -4.04 -34.48
N TYR A 249 4.43 -3.46 -34.02
CA TYR A 249 4.43 -2.18 -33.32
C TYR A 249 3.43 -2.28 -32.16
N PHE A 250 3.85 -3.01 -31.14
CA PHE A 250 3.07 -3.16 -29.93
C PHE A 250 3.14 -1.89 -29.11
N ARG A 251 2.00 -1.42 -28.62
CA ARG A 251 1.91 -0.21 -27.81
C ARG A 251 1.04 -0.46 -26.60
N THR A 252 1.46 0.09 -25.48
CA THR A 252 0.70 0.00 -24.23
C THR A 252 -0.22 1.20 -23.99
N ASN A 253 -0.26 2.14 -24.94
CA ASN A 253 -1.14 3.30 -24.94
C ASN A 253 -1.58 3.64 -26.36
N ASN A 254 -2.60 4.50 -26.53
CA ASN A 254 -2.95 5.03 -27.84
C ASN A 254 -1.93 6.08 -28.34
N GLU A 255 -1.93 6.26 -29.66
CA GLU A 255 -1.13 7.28 -30.31
C GLU A 255 -1.72 8.65 -30.04
N TYR A 256 -1.12 9.56 -29.39
CA TYR A 256 -1.56 10.92 -29.19
C TYR A 256 -2.71 11.17 -28.20
N GLY A 257 -2.70 10.53 -27.04
CA GLY A 257 -3.46 10.99 -25.89
C GLY A 257 -4.88 11.44 -26.21
N THR A 258 -5.71 10.56 -26.74
CA THR A 258 -7.15 10.84 -26.77
C THR A 258 -7.62 10.92 -25.32
N ALA A 259 -8.19 12.04 -24.93
CA ALA A 259 -8.68 12.25 -23.58
C ALA A 259 -9.54 11.07 -23.12
N GLY A 260 -9.16 10.45 -22.01
CA GLY A 260 -9.86 9.31 -21.43
C GLY A 260 -9.27 7.92 -21.73
N ASP A 261 -8.15 7.81 -22.43
CA ASP A 261 -7.50 6.53 -22.69
C ASP A 261 -6.31 6.32 -21.73
N GLU A 262 -6.54 5.56 -20.68
CA GLU A 262 -5.53 5.26 -19.66
C GLU A 262 -4.44 4.33 -20.22
N PRO A 263 -3.17 4.49 -19.83
CA PRO A 263 -2.10 3.55 -20.15
C PRO A 263 -2.43 2.15 -19.65
N SER A 264 -2.03 1.15 -20.40
CA SER A 264 -2.29 -0.25 -20.08
C SER A 264 -1.18 -0.84 -19.22
N ASP A 265 -1.54 -1.59 -18.20
CA ASP A 265 -0.65 -2.17 -17.21
C ASP A 265 -0.73 -3.69 -17.14
N ASN A 266 0.20 -4.28 -16.37
CA ASN A 266 0.22 -5.71 -16.12
C ASN A 266 0.27 -6.53 -17.41
N ILE A 267 1.36 -6.34 -18.17
CA ILE A 267 1.56 -6.93 -19.48
C ILE A 267 2.82 -7.81 -19.49
N ILE A 268 2.70 -8.98 -20.09
CA ILE A 268 3.82 -9.91 -20.32
C ILE A 268 3.94 -10.18 -21.82
N ILE A 269 5.17 -10.10 -22.34
CA ILE A 269 5.49 -10.52 -23.72
C ILE A 269 6.67 -11.48 -23.61
N ARG A 270 6.50 -12.72 -24.06
CA ARG A 270 7.52 -13.75 -23.84
C ARG A 270 7.60 -14.81 -24.93
N ASN A 271 8.78 -15.43 -25.02
CA ASN A 271 9.05 -16.59 -25.91
C ASN A 271 8.67 -16.37 -27.38
N LEU A 272 9.11 -15.29 -27.95
CA LEU A 272 8.84 -14.92 -29.34
C LEU A 272 10.12 -14.55 -30.08
N LYS A 273 10.14 -14.70 -31.42
CA LYS A 273 11.01 -13.93 -32.29
C LYS A 273 10.30 -12.66 -32.70
N MET A 274 10.95 -11.52 -32.56
CA MET A 274 10.42 -10.23 -33.00
C MET A 274 11.44 -9.61 -33.97
N VAL A 275 11.11 -9.55 -35.25
CA VAL A 275 12.05 -9.21 -36.30
C VAL A 275 11.61 -7.97 -37.06
N ALA A 276 12.46 -6.94 -37.10
CA ALA A 276 12.31 -5.80 -38.00
C ALA A 276 12.83 -6.22 -39.39
N LYS A 277 11.93 -6.33 -40.38
CA LYS A 277 12.23 -6.93 -41.69
C LYS A 277 11.94 -6.01 -42.86
N ASN A 278 10.76 -5.41 -42.90
CA ASN A 278 10.29 -4.69 -44.07
C ASN A 278 10.02 -3.19 -43.79
N VAL A 279 9.75 -2.84 -42.56
CA VAL A 279 9.34 -1.48 -42.18
C VAL A 279 10.49 -0.75 -41.50
N PRO A 280 11.09 0.24 -42.15
CA PRO A 280 12.10 1.11 -41.55
C PRO A 280 11.55 1.84 -40.32
N ASN A 281 12.45 2.17 -39.40
CA ASN A 281 12.15 2.98 -38.23
C ASN A 281 11.07 2.41 -37.28
N ARG A 282 10.75 1.10 -37.44
CA ARG A 282 9.77 0.44 -36.58
C ARG A 282 10.29 0.33 -35.13
N ILE A 283 9.44 0.68 -34.18
CA ILE A 283 9.62 0.38 -32.75
C ILE A 283 8.83 -0.90 -32.50
N LEU A 284 9.50 -1.99 -32.14
CA LEU A 284 8.80 -3.26 -32.03
C LEU A 284 7.89 -3.30 -30.79
N ILE A 285 8.35 -2.74 -29.67
CA ILE A 285 7.57 -2.60 -28.43
C ILE A 285 7.73 -1.16 -27.92
N ASN A 286 6.64 -0.45 -27.79
CA ASN A 286 6.57 0.89 -27.23
C ASN A 286 5.78 0.89 -25.94
N ILE A 287 6.49 1.04 -24.81
CA ILE A 287 5.93 1.11 -23.47
C ILE A 287 5.74 2.58 -23.13
N TRP A 288 4.49 3.00 -23.01
CA TRP A 288 4.15 4.41 -22.85
C TRP A 288 3.35 4.63 -21.57
N SER A 289 3.97 5.27 -20.57
CA SER A 289 3.35 5.55 -19.25
C SER A 289 2.79 4.32 -18.52
N SER A 290 3.22 3.13 -18.88
CA SER A 290 2.68 1.86 -18.39
C SER A 290 3.53 1.26 -17.28
N ARG A 291 2.91 0.48 -16.43
CA ARG A 291 3.53 -0.14 -15.25
C ARG A 291 3.35 -1.66 -15.25
N GLN A 292 4.17 -2.36 -14.48
CA GLN A 292 4.11 -3.83 -14.37
C GLN A 292 4.26 -4.52 -15.73
N ILE A 293 5.42 -4.33 -16.37
CA ILE A 293 5.71 -4.90 -17.67
C ILE A 293 6.84 -5.91 -17.53
N TRP A 294 6.63 -7.11 -18.06
CA TRP A 294 7.66 -8.13 -18.17
C TRP A 294 7.86 -8.55 -19.63
N ILE A 295 9.07 -8.29 -20.15
CA ILE A 295 9.53 -8.72 -21.47
C ILE A 295 10.57 -9.80 -21.24
N ASP A 296 10.29 -11.02 -21.71
CA ASP A 296 11.06 -12.19 -21.30
C ASP A 296 11.30 -13.17 -22.45
N HIS A 297 12.53 -13.70 -22.54
CA HIS A 297 12.88 -14.70 -23.55
C HIS A 297 12.45 -14.32 -24.98
N ILE A 298 12.77 -13.11 -25.41
CA ILE A 298 12.51 -12.64 -26.76
C ILE A 298 13.82 -12.60 -27.56
N TYR A 299 13.78 -13.19 -28.75
CA TYR A 299 14.83 -12.96 -29.76
C TYR A 299 14.44 -11.76 -30.60
N PHE A 300 15.13 -10.66 -30.42
CA PHE A 300 15.00 -9.46 -31.23
C PHE A 300 16.06 -9.42 -32.32
N GLU A 301 15.67 -9.19 -33.57
CA GLU A 301 16.62 -9.01 -34.67
C GLU A 301 16.17 -7.90 -35.61
N SER A 302 17.13 -7.15 -36.17
CA SER A 302 16.91 -6.34 -37.35
C SER A 302 17.59 -6.96 -38.56
N GLN A 303 16.78 -7.24 -39.60
CA GLN A 303 17.27 -7.70 -40.91
C GLN A 303 17.47 -6.57 -41.91
N LEU A 304 17.25 -5.32 -41.50
CA LEU A 304 17.39 -4.16 -42.32
C LEU A 304 18.89 -3.78 -42.47
N SER A 305 19.35 -3.79 -43.70
CA SER A 305 20.79 -3.61 -44.01
C SER A 305 21.38 -2.25 -43.63
N TYR A 306 20.54 -1.25 -43.45
CA TYR A 306 20.93 0.13 -43.08
C TYR A 306 20.87 0.39 -41.57
N ASP A 307 20.23 -0.48 -40.80
CA ASP A 307 20.14 -0.34 -39.34
C ASP A 307 21.51 -0.33 -38.63
N ARG A 308 22.56 -0.69 -39.31
CA ARG A 308 23.94 -0.66 -38.80
C ARG A 308 24.73 0.57 -39.21
N LYS A 309 24.23 1.41 -40.15
CA LYS A 309 25.04 2.45 -40.83
C LYS A 309 24.84 3.86 -40.30
N GLY A 310 23.83 4.12 -39.49
CA GLY A 310 23.60 5.42 -38.88
C GLY A 310 23.45 6.59 -39.86
N ASN A 311 22.62 6.43 -40.89
CA ASN A 311 22.47 7.44 -41.96
C ASN A 311 21.45 8.53 -41.66
N GLY A 312 21.19 8.87 -40.40
CA GLY A 312 20.31 9.99 -40.04
C GLY A 312 18.80 9.74 -40.27
N GLN A 313 18.43 8.74 -41.04
CA GLN A 313 17.03 8.30 -41.23
C GLN A 313 16.59 7.16 -40.28
N ASP A 314 17.54 6.51 -39.63
CA ASP A 314 17.29 5.33 -38.79
C ASP A 314 17.14 5.68 -37.31
N GLU A 315 17.02 6.97 -37.00
CA GLU A 315 17.05 7.47 -35.62
C GLU A 315 15.76 7.17 -34.84
N VAL A 316 14.72 6.68 -35.44
CA VAL A 316 13.44 6.42 -34.77
C VAL A 316 13.27 4.96 -34.38
N GLY A 317 13.78 4.03 -35.18
CA GLY A 317 13.57 2.59 -34.98
C GLY A 317 14.33 2.00 -33.79
N LYS A 318 13.63 1.26 -32.94
CA LYS A 318 14.16 0.63 -31.73
C LYS A 318 13.53 -0.76 -31.55
N PHE A 319 14.16 -1.64 -30.77
CA PHE A 319 13.45 -2.84 -30.32
C PHE A 319 12.45 -2.46 -29.24
N ILE A 320 12.88 -1.73 -28.22
CA ILE A 320 12.02 -1.32 -27.11
C ILE A 320 12.21 0.17 -26.87
N TRP A 321 11.12 0.89 -26.77
CA TRP A 321 11.10 2.29 -26.35
C TRP A 321 10.21 2.44 -25.12
N ILE A 322 10.81 2.91 -24.03
CA ILE A 322 10.14 3.15 -22.75
C ILE A 322 10.10 4.67 -22.57
N ASN A 323 8.92 5.27 -22.55
CA ASN A 323 8.81 6.72 -22.53
C ASN A 323 7.49 7.23 -21.95
N THR A 324 7.47 8.52 -21.69
CA THR A 324 6.27 9.32 -21.43
C THR A 324 6.04 10.27 -22.62
N PRO A 325 4.82 10.49 -23.09
CA PRO A 325 4.56 11.40 -24.19
C PRO A 325 4.92 12.84 -23.86
N TYR A 326 5.10 13.65 -24.91
CA TYR A 326 5.32 15.09 -24.76
C TYR A 326 4.11 15.78 -24.12
N GLU A 327 4.33 16.77 -23.26
CA GLU A 327 3.28 17.57 -22.60
C GLU A 327 2.18 18.09 -23.55
N SER A 328 2.55 18.43 -24.79
CA SER A 328 1.60 18.95 -25.77
C SER A 328 0.53 17.95 -26.24
N TYR A 329 0.71 16.67 -25.90
CA TYR A 329 -0.19 15.59 -26.32
C TYR A 329 -0.91 14.94 -25.15
N MET A 330 -0.75 15.46 -23.93
CA MET A 330 -1.25 14.83 -22.70
C MET A 330 -2.39 15.62 -22.08
N ASP A 331 -3.40 14.90 -21.67
CA ASP A 331 -4.32 15.34 -20.65
C ASP A 331 -3.55 15.50 -19.30
N ALA A 332 -4.04 16.37 -18.44
CA ALA A 332 -3.40 16.66 -17.15
C ALA A 332 -3.23 15.42 -16.23
N LYS A 333 -4.03 14.38 -16.45
CA LYS A 333 -4.01 13.13 -15.73
C LYS A 333 -2.84 12.22 -16.14
N ASP A 334 -2.52 12.22 -17.44
CA ASP A 334 -1.42 11.44 -18.01
C ASP A 334 -0.05 12.06 -17.70
N ARG A 335 0.02 13.35 -17.42
CA ARG A 335 1.26 14.08 -17.07
C ARG A 335 1.92 13.62 -15.79
N LEU A 336 1.19 12.93 -14.92
CA LEU A 336 1.66 12.53 -13.59
C LEU A 336 2.11 11.07 -13.54
N ARG A 337 2.11 10.36 -14.67
CA ARG A 337 2.39 8.92 -14.66
C ARG A 337 3.59 8.56 -15.53
N SER A 338 4.68 8.16 -14.87
CA SER A 338 5.85 7.57 -15.52
C SER A 338 5.67 6.08 -15.75
N PRO A 339 6.30 5.50 -16.81
CA PRO A 339 6.49 4.06 -16.91
C PRO A 339 7.27 3.58 -15.68
N ASP A 340 6.86 2.46 -15.07
CA ASP A 340 7.49 1.98 -13.84
C ASP A 340 7.33 0.46 -13.68
N TYR A 341 8.14 -0.15 -12.81
CA TYR A 341 8.08 -1.58 -12.51
C TYR A 341 8.21 -2.46 -13.77
N ILE A 342 9.29 -2.24 -14.51
CA ILE A 342 9.56 -2.95 -15.77
C ILE A 342 10.73 -3.91 -15.57
N THR A 343 10.61 -5.12 -16.10
CA THR A 343 11.70 -6.09 -16.20
C THR A 343 11.86 -6.56 -17.65
N ILE A 344 13.11 -6.51 -18.14
CA ILE A 344 13.50 -7.07 -19.43
C ILE A 344 14.56 -8.14 -19.13
N SER A 345 14.20 -9.41 -19.36
CA SER A 345 15.03 -10.54 -18.95
C SER A 345 15.19 -11.58 -20.04
N TYR A 346 16.34 -12.24 -20.03
CA TYR A 346 16.67 -13.35 -20.94
C TYR A 346 16.42 -13.04 -22.42
N CYS A 347 16.50 -11.78 -22.84
CA CYS A 347 16.32 -11.41 -24.23
C CYS A 347 17.66 -11.47 -24.99
N HIS A 348 17.60 -11.95 -26.25
CA HIS A 348 18.70 -11.85 -27.18
C HIS A 348 18.40 -10.73 -28.18
N LEU A 349 19.11 -9.61 -28.09
CA LEU A 349 18.89 -8.42 -28.90
C LEU A 349 20.03 -8.31 -29.93
N LYS A 350 19.70 -8.40 -31.23
CA LYS A 350 20.69 -8.53 -32.28
C LYS A 350 20.54 -7.53 -33.42
N ASN A 351 21.68 -7.02 -33.87
CA ASN A 351 21.81 -6.25 -35.12
C ASN A 351 20.98 -4.95 -35.20
N ARG A 352 20.91 -4.14 -34.16
CA ARG A 352 20.17 -2.88 -34.19
C ARG A 352 21.05 -1.67 -33.92
N TYR A 353 20.82 -0.55 -34.64
CA TYR A 353 21.53 0.69 -34.37
C TYR A 353 21.11 1.28 -33.01
N TRP A 354 19.81 1.47 -32.76
CA TRP A 354 19.26 1.83 -31.46
C TRP A 354 18.43 0.71 -30.89
N THR A 355 18.83 0.20 -29.76
CA THR A 355 18.29 -1.05 -29.24
C THR A 355 17.16 -0.82 -28.24
N VAL A 356 17.47 -0.32 -27.06
CA VAL A 356 16.52 0.02 -26.00
C VAL A 356 16.75 1.45 -25.56
N ALA A 357 15.74 2.27 -25.65
CA ALA A 357 15.83 3.66 -25.25
C ALA A 357 14.78 3.96 -24.17
N TYR A 358 15.25 4.65 -23.20
CA TYR A 358 14.46 5.36 -22.21
C TYR A 358 14.41 6.83 -22.57
N GLY A 359 13.32 7.48 -22.23
CA GLY A 359 13.29 8.91 -22.28
C GLY A 359 11.95 9.43 -21.86
N THR A 360 11.84 9.92 -20.66
CA THR A 360 10.87 10.95 -20.39
C THR A 360 11.50 12.27 -20.80
N GLN A 361 10.79 13.07 -21.58
CA GLN A 361 11.26 14.42 -21.91
C GLN A 361 10.74 15.47 -20.93
N ASN A 362 10.19 14.99 -19.81
CA ASN A 362 9.68 15.84 -18.75
C ASN A 362 10.52 15.61 -17.49
N ASP A 363 11.31 16.60 -17.11
CA ASP A 363 12.21 16.56 -15.95
C ASP A 363 11.45 16.44 -14.60
N GLU A 364 10.15 16.70 -14.60
CA GLU A 364 9.30 16.59 -13.39
C GLU A 364 8.80 15.17 -13.12
N LEU A 365 8.84 14.26 -14.11
CA LEU A 365 8.38 12.88 -14.00
C LEU A 365 9.58 11.94 -13.78
N THR A 366 10.13 11.93 -12.60
CA THR A 366 11.36 11.20 -12.28
C THR A 366 11.07 9.85 -11.68
N ARG A 367 11.84 8.85 -12.15
CA ARG A 367 12.20 7.57 -11.58
C ARG A 367 11.37 6.38 -12.01
N ASP A 368 11.41 6.15 -13.31
CA ASP A 368 11.03 4.89 -13.92
C ASP A 368 11.98 3.79 -13.42
N ARG A 369 11.47 2.83 -12.67
CA ARG A 369 12.27 1.72 -12.16
C ARG A 369 12.26 0.58 -13.16
N THR A 370 13.42 0.28 -13.73
CA THR A 370 13.54 -0.83 -14.68
C THR A 370 14.71 -1.73 -14.32
N THR A 371 14.51 -3.02 -14.51
CA THR A 371 15.54 -4.06 -14.40
C THR A 371 15.81 -4.67 -15.76
N LEU A 372 17.10 -4.78 -16.11
CA LEU A 372 17.57 -5.47 -17.32
C LEU A 372 18.57 -6.53 -16.88
N LEU A 373 18.22 -7.82 -17.06
CA LEU A 373 19.02 -8.92 -16.52
C LEU A 373 19.07 -10.12 -17.48
N TYR A 374 20.20 -10.83 -17.46
CA TYR A 374 20.45 -12.04 -18.24
C TYR A 374 20.29 -11.88 -19.75
N ASN A 375 20.35 -10.64 -20.26
CA ASN A 375 20.18 -10.39 -21.68
C ASN A 375 21.50 -10.57 -22.43
N TRP A 376 21.40 -10.99 -23.67
CA TRP A 376 22.51 -10.97 -24.62
C TRP A 376 22.33 -9.84 -25.62
N TRP A 377 23.22 -8.84 -25.56
CA TRP A 377 23.28 -7.71 -26.47
C TRP A 377 24.30 -8.01 -27.56
N ASP A 378 23.81 -8.49 -28.72
CA ASP A 378 24.63 -9.09 -29.76
C ASP A 378 24.73 -8.20 -30.99
N GLU A 379 25.95 -7.78 -31.29
CA GLU A 379 26.26 -6.96 -32.47
C GLU A 379 25.40 -5.67 -32.62
N ASN A 380 24.96 -5.10 -31.54
CA ASN A 380 24.19 -3.85 -31.54
C ASN A 380 25.16 -2.63 -31.59
N VAL A 381 24.70 -1.52 -32.17
CA VAL A 381 25.55 -0.36 -32.34
C VAL A 381 25.45 0.59 -31.14
N ARG A 382 24.27 0.98 -30.71
CA ARG A 382 24.10 1.95 -29.61
C ARG A 382 22.85 1.66 -28.76
N ARG A 383 22.81 2.30 -27.60
CA ARG A 383 21.65 2.27 -26.67
C ARG A 383 21.33 0.88 -26.15
N CYS A 384 22.28 0.30 -25.45
CA CYS A 384 22.16 -1.07 -24.92
C CYS A 384 22.19 -1.13 -23.38
N PRO A 385 21.27 -0.50 -22.64
CA PRO A 385 20.28 0.52 -23.03
C PRO A 385 20.85 1.97 -23.01
N GLN A 386 20.07 2.95 -23.48
CA GLN A 386 20.24 4.36 -23.14
C GLN A 386 19.15 4.76 -22.17
N LEU A 387 19.55 5.32 -21.04
CA LEU A 387 18.66 5.91 -20.06
C LEU A 387 18.67 7.43 -20.16
N GLY A 388 17.49 8.05 -20.09
CA GLY A 388 17.28 9.45 -19.80
C GLY A 388 16.13 9.55 -18.80
N ASN A 389 16.29 10.31 -17.73
CA ASN A 389 15.28 10.51 -16.66
C ASN A 389 14.69 9.21 -16.11
N GLY A 390 15.45 8.44 -15.34
CA GLY A 390 14.92 7.22 -14.72
C GLY A 390 15.98 6.44 -13.95
N SER A 391 15.54 5.43 -13.22
CA SER A 391 16.42 4.54 -12.45
C SER A 391 16.43 3.15 -13.06
N ALA A 392 17.63 2.62 -13.33
CA ALA A 392 17.76 1.28 -13.86
C ALA A 392 18.82 0.45 -13.14
N HIS A 393 18.50 -0.81 -12.92
CA HIS A 393 19.44 -1.85 -12.52
C HIS A 393 19.74 -2.75 -13.72
N VAL A 394 20.96 -2.69 -14.21
CA VAL A 394 21.43 -3.45 -15.38
C VAL A 394 22.45 -4.46 -14.88
N TYR A 395 22.12 -5.73 -14.81
CA TYR A 395 22.99 -6.73 -14.20
C TYR A 395 22.97 -8.10 -14.89
N ASN A 396 24.05 -8.84 -14.77
CA ASN A 396 24.23 -10.16 -15.36
C ASN A 396 23.97 -10.22 -16.87
N ASN A 397 24.25 -9.13 -17.62
CA ASN A 397 24.07 -9.10 -19.05
C ASN A 397 25.38 -9.38 -19.77
N TYR A 398 25.31 -9.97 -20.93
CA TYR A 398 26.42 -10.14 -21.85
C TYR A 398 26.32 -9.22 -23.06
N TYR A 399 27.37 -8.53 -23.35
CA TYR A 399 27.52 -7.61 -24.48
C TYR A 399 28.63 -8.12 -25.42
N SER A 400 28.28 -8.44 -26.68
CA SER A 400 29.22 -8.73 -27.74
C SER A 400 29.19 -7.59 -28.77
N ALA A 401 30.28 -6.86 -28.89
CA ALA A 401 30.36 -5.71 -29.78
C ALA A 401 30.34 -6.11 -31.24
N TYR A 402 29.64 -5.35 -32.06
CA TYR A 402 29.86 -5.31 -33.47
C TYR A 402 31.23 -4.62 -33.70
N GLY A 403 32.11 -5.26 -34.44
CA GLY A 403 33.41 -4.65 -34.75
C GLY A 403 33.29 -3.22 -35.27
N VAL A 404 34.32 -2.40 -35.21
CA VAL A 404 34.38 -0.96 -35.56
C VAL A 404 33.42 -0.66 -36.72
N SER A 405 32.37 0.12 -36.49
CA SER A 405 31.44 0.47 -37.56
C SER A 405 32.18 1.19 -38.66
N ASN A 406 31.92 0.86 -39.92
CA ASN A 406 32.59 1.46 -41.10
C ASN A 406 32.42 2.98 -41.21
N ASN A 407 31.63 3.62 -40.31
CA ASN A 407 31.37 5.06 -40.30
C ASN A 407 31.99 5.79 -39.08
N GLY A 408 32.90 5.18 -38.33
CA GLY A 408 33.52 5.83 -37.17
C GLY A 408 32.60 6.07 -35.97
N SER A 409 31.33 5.63 -36.02
CA SER A 409 30.43 5.67 -34.87
C SER A 409 30.81 4.56 -33.91
N ALA A 410 31.30 4.92 -32.76
CA ALA A 410 31.74 3.95 -31.78
C ALA A 410 30.54 3.12 -31.30
N THR A 411 30.69 1.80 -31.30
CA THR A 411 29.76 0.90 -30.58
C THR A 411 29.69 1.38 -29.14
N SER A 412 28.44 1.49 -28.61
CA SER A 412 28.26 1.83 -27.20
C SER A 412 27.36 0.83 -26.51
N GLY A 413 27.74 0.42 -25.32
CA GLY A 413 26.95 -0.41 -24.41
C GLY A 413 25.88 0.43 -23.69
N ILE A 414 26.03 0.51 -22.39
CA ILE A 414 25.12 1.26 -21.51
C ILE A 414 25.40 2.75 -21.63
N ILE A 415 24.37 3.57 -21.80
CA ILE A 415 24.47 5.04 -21.88
C ILE A 415 23.59 5.64 -20.77
N GLY A 416 24.20 6.38 -19.85
CA GLY A 416 23.49 7.26 -18.92
C GLY A 416 23.30 8.64 -19.56
N GLY A 417 22.10 9.16 -19.58
CA GLY A 417 21.74 10.49 -20.05
C GLY A 417 21.21 11.36 -18.92
N ASP A 418 20.79 12.59 -19.26
CA ASP A 418 20.33 13.59 -18.30
C ASP A 418 19.20 13.04 -17.41
N GLY A 419 19.33 13.22 -16.09
CA GLY A 419 18.34 12.77 -15.10
C GLY A 419 18.35 11.27 -14.81
N SER A 420 19.29 10.48 -15.35
CA SER A 420 19.38 9.06 -15.07
C SER A 420 20.09 8.76 -13.74
N ASP A 421 19.63 7.75 -13.02
CA ASP A 421 20.32 7.13 -11.88
C ASP A 421 20.44 5.62 -12.14
N MET A 422 21.67 5.12 -12.27
CA MET A 422 21.89 3.80 -12.83
C MET A 422 22.91 2.98 -12.02
N VAL A 423 22.56 1.71 -11.82
CA VAL A 423 23.50 0.70 -11.31
C VAL A 423 23.74 -0.36 -12.37
N SER A 424 24.97 -0.42 -12.87
CA SER A 424 25.53 -1.52 -13.65
C SER A 424 26.18 -2.51 -12.70
N GLN A 425 25.88 -3.81 -12.83
CA GLN A 425 26.43 -4.80 -11.91
C GLN A 425 26.68 -6.13 -12.61
N ASN A 426 27.89 -6.65 -12.42
CA ASN A 426 28.24 -7.99 -12.88
C ASN A 426 27.96 -8.25 -14.38
N ASN A 427 28.07 -7.22 -15.21
CA ASN A 427 27.92 -7.36 -16.66
C ASN A 427 29.25 -7.78 -17.32
N ARG A 428 29.14 -8.42 -18.47
CA ARG A 428 30.28 -8.80 -19.28
C ARG A 428 30.27 -8.08 -20.60
N PHE A 429 31.35 -7.34 -20.92
CA PHE A 429 31.51 -6.60 -22.16
C PHE A 429 32.69 -7.15 -22.98
N ASP A 430 32.41 -7.72 -24.16
CA ASP A 430 33.41 -8.24 -25.07
C ASP A 430 33.53 -7.32 -26.32
N GLY A 431 34.74 -6.85 -26.62
CA GLY A 431 34.97 -5.97 -27.75
C GLY A 431 34.65 -4.49 -27.48
N TYR A 432 34.61 -4.08 -26.23
CA TYR A 432 34.39 -2.70 -25.82
C TYR A 432 35.60 -2.13 -25.12
N SER A 433 35.88 -0.84 -25.35
CA SER A 433 36.70 -0.07 -24.43
C SER A 433 35.92 0.32 -23.19
N MET A 434 36.56 0.68 -22.10
CA MET A 434 35.90 1.16 -20.86
C MET A 434 34.92 2.30 -21.13
N GLN A 435 35.34 3.27 -22.00
CA GLN A 435 34.49 4.42 -22.31
C GLN A 435 33.28 4.04 -23.16
N GLN A 436 33.40 3.02 -24.00
CA GLN A 436 32.28 2.56 -24.83
C GLN A 436 31.32 1.66 -24.08
N ALA A 437 31.80 0.82 -23.15
CA ALA A 437 30.99 -0.11 -22.40
C ALA A 437 29.97 0.61 -21.47
N LEU A 438 30.43 1.69 -20.83
CA LEU A 438 29.61 2.51 -19.94
C LEU A 438 29.88 3.99 -20.29
N MET A 439 29.00 4.54 -21.12
CA MET A 439 29.06 5.95 -21.53
C MET A 439 28.17 6.77 -20.60
N MET A 440 28.80 7.74 -19.95
CA MET A 440 28.08 8.76 -19.20
C MET A 440 27.79 9.92 -20.12
N GLY A 441 26.54 10.40 -20.15
CA GLY A 441 26.15 11.63 -20.82
C GLY A 441 26.97 12.83 -20.32
N GLY A 442 26.91 13.95 -21.01
CA GLY A 442 27.80 15.11 -20.76
C GLY A 442 27.74 15.75 -19.38
N GLY A 443 26.99 15.17 -18.46
CA GLY A 443 26.57 15.73 -17.19
C GLY A 443 27.16 15.05 -15.94
N SER A 444 26.48 15.32 -14.86
CA SER A 444 26.75 14.86 -13.50
C SER A 444 25.88 13.69 -13.11
N ASP A 445 25.24 13.01 -14.07
CA ASP A 445 24.26 11.96 -13.79
C ASP A 445 24.88 10.82 -13.00
N PRO A 446 24.22 10.40 -11.91
CA PRO A 446 24.73 9.35 -11.05
C PRO A 446 24.79 8.00 -11.77
N CYS A 447 25.95 7.37 -11.71
CA CYS A 447 26.13 6.00 -12.20
C CYS A 447 27.08 5.24 -11.27
N ARG A 448 26.88 3.92 -11.20
CA ARG A 448 27.75 3.04 -10.45
C ARG A 448 27.91 1.73 -11.20
N ASP A 449 29.13 1.19 -11.20
CA ASP A 449 29.37 -0.19 -11.63
C ASP A 449 29.96 -1.01 -10.49
N ASP A 450 29.48 -2.23 -10.34
CA ASP A 450 29.94 -3.15 -9.32
C ASP A 450 30.18 -4.56 -9.91
N GLY A 451 31.45 -4.87 -10.11
CA GLY A 451 31.89 -6.21 -10.47
C GLY A 451 31.80 -6.61 -11.94
N SER A 452 31.59 -5.68 -12.86
CA SER A 452 31.58 -5.97 -14.30
C SER A 452 32.98 -6.32 -14.84
N TYR A 453 32.99 -7.03 -15.97
CA TYR A 453 34.24 -7.44 -16.68
C TYR A 453 34.19 -7.00 -18.12
N ILE A 454 35.39 -6.75 -18.68
CA ILE A 454 35.57 -6.23 -20.02
C ILE A 454 36.72 -6.89 -20.73
N SER A 455 36.60 -7.07 -22.06
CA SER A 455 37.72 -7.42 -22.93
C SER A 455 37.73 -6.56 -24.20
N ASP A 456 38.92 -6.27 -24.76
CA ASP A 456 39.07 -5.43 -25.93
C ASP A 456 38.62 -6.11 -27.24
N SER A 457 38.33 -7.38 -27.21
CA SER A 457 37.87 -8.16 -28.36
C SER A 457 36.82 -9.21 -27.95
N VAL A 458 35.92 -9.52 -28.87
CA VAL A 458 34.97 -10.63 -28.69
C VAL A 458 35.75 -11.93 -28.56
N GLY A 459 35.58 -12.62 -27.44
CA GLY A 459 36.31 -13.85 -27.12
C GLY A 459 37.72 -13.59 -26.51
N GLY A 460 38.10 -12.34 -26.27
CA GLY A 460 39.34 -11.98 -25.59
C GLY A 460 39.32 -12.33 -24.10
N THR A 461 40.49 -12.29 -23.47
CA THR A 461 40.63 -12.52 -22.03
C THR A 461 40.04 -11.35 -21.26
N PRO A 462 39.05 -11.56 -20.42
CA PRO A 462 38.42 -10.48 -19.68
C PRO A 462 39.24 -10.02 -18.48
N SER A 463 39.13 -8.75 -18.17
CA SER A 463 39.67 -8.13 -16.97
C SER A 463 38.53 -7.43 -16.20
N LYS A 464 38.74 -7.22 -14.92
CA LYS A 464 37.77 -6.48 -14.12
C LYS A 464 37.64 -5.05 -14.65
N ALA A 465 36.43 -4.61 -14.91
CA ALA A 465 36.16 -3.25 -15.33
C ALA A 465 36.47 -2.24 -14.19
N ASN A 466 36.99 -1.07 -14.58
CA ASN A 466 37.26 0.01 -13.65
C ASN A 466 36.68 1.31 -14.24
N PHE A 467 35.36 1.35 -14.29
CA PHE A 467 34.63 2.55 -14.71
C PHE A 467 34.81 3.66 -13.69
N LYS A 468 34.89 4.89 -14.17
CA LYS A 468 35.07 6.07 -13.31
C LYS A 468 33.99 7.10 -13.66
N PRO A 469 32.78 6.93 -13.11
CA PRO A 469 31.72 7.91 -13.30
C PRO A 469 32.09 9.25 -12.64
N LYS A 470 31.61 10.37 -13.18
CA LYS A 470 31.82 11.70 -12.60
C LYS A 470 31.08 11.85 -11.29
N THR A 471 29.86 11.30 -11.22
CA THR A 471 29.04 11.25 -10.02
C THR A 471 28.72 9.79 -9.72
N THR A 472 28.97 9.37 -8.49
CA THR A 472 28.64 8.01 -8.07
C THR A 472 27.19 7.96 -7.62
N SER A 473 26.43 7.03 -8.18
CA SER A 473 25.06 6.77 -7.73
C SER A 473 25.04 6.36 -6.25
N SER A 474 24.22 7.02 -5.47
CA SER A 474 23.87 6.61 -4.11
C SER A 474 22.71 5.63 -4.09
N TRP A 475 21.91 5.60 -5.18
CA TRP A 475 20.85 4.61 -5.34
C TRP A 475 21.43 3.22 -5.52
N TYR A 476 20.80 2.25 -4.93
CA TYR A 476 21.21 0.86 -5.06
C TYR A 476 19.99 -0.08 -4.97
N PRO A 477 19.91 -1.11 -5.81
CA PRO A 477 18.75 -2.02 -5.81
C PRO A 477 18.44 -2.66 -4.45
N ASN A 478 19.46 -2.91 -3.64
CA ASN A 478 19.28 -3.43 -2.28
C ASN A 478 18.39 -2.55 -1.40
N ASN A 479 18.38 -1.24 -1.64
CA ASN A 479 17.55 -0.29 -0.89
C ASN A 479 16.08 -0.34 -1.30
N THR A 480 15.78 -0.93 -2.44
CA THR A 480 14.41 -1.09 -2.97
C THR A 480 13.87 -2.47 -2.75
N ASN A 481 14.68 -3.35 -2.17
CA ASN A 481 14.28 -4.64 -1.67
C ASN A 481 13.57 -5.54 -2.70
N TYR A 482 14.05 -5.62 -3.91
CA TYR A 482 13.71 -6.75 -4.76
C TYR A 482 14.87 -7.76 -4.76
N GLY A 483 14.52 -9.04 -4.75
CA GLY A 483 15.51 -10.11 -4.80
C GLY A 483 16.21 -10.13 -6.16
N TYR A 484 17.51 -10.27 -6.17
CA TYR A 484 18.28 -10.51 -7.37
C TYR A 484 19.48 -11.41 -7.06
N ARG A 485 19.95 -12.12 -8.07
CA ARG A 485 21.08 -13.04 -7.98
C ARG A 485 22.17 -12.62 -8.94
N LEU A 486 23.40 -12.69 -8.49
CA LEU A 486 24.55 -12.36 -9.32
C LEU A 486 25.23 -13.64 -9.82
N LEU A 487 25.42 -13.72 -11.12
CA LEU A 487 26.28 -14.74 -11.72
C LEU A 487 27.74 -14.45 -11.43
N ASP A 488 28.62 -15.46 -11.57
CA ASP A 488 30.06 -15.20 -11.65
C ASP A 488 30.33 -14.45 -12.95
N GLY A 489 30.73 -13.18 -12.84
CA GLY A 489 31.01 -12.31 -13.99
C GLY A 489 32.15 -12.82 -14.84
N TYR A 490 33.12 -13.46 -14.19
CA TYR A 490 34.24 -14.08 -14.84
C TYR A 490 34.69 -15.33 -14.09
N ASN A 491 34.63 -16.45 -14.75
CA ASN A 491 35.17 -17.70 -14.25
C ASN A 491 35.87 -18.51 -15.36
N THR A 492 37.13 -18.81 -15.18
CA THR A 492 37.89 -19.67 -16.08
C THR A 492 37.41 -21.12 -16.11
N LYS A 493 36.48 -21.50 -15.25
CA LYS A 493 35.92 -22.85 -15.07
C LYS A 493 34.53 -23.07 -15.65
N ASN A 494 34.05 -22.21 -16.55
CA ASN A 494 32.77 -22.30 -17.26
C ASN A 494 31.52 -21.73 -16.56
N THR A 495 31.63 -21.03 -15.47
CA THR A 495 30.48 -20.37 -14.80
C THR A 495 30.64 -18.86 -14.91
N ASP A 496 30.31 -18.29 -16.05
CA ASP A 496 30.39 -16.86 -16.29
C ASP A 496 29.12 -16.29 -16.92
N THR A 497 28.92 -14.99 -16.81
CA THR A 497 27.77 -14.27 -17.35
C THR A 497 27.65 -14.47 -18.86
N LYS A 498 28.75 -14.55 -19.61
CA LYS A 498 28.74 -14.82 -21.05
C LYS A 498 28.16 -16.18 -21.37
N ALA A 499 28.68 -17.24 -20.73
CA ALA A 499 28.22 -18.61 -20.97
C ALA A 499 26.74 -18.75 -20.62
N PHE A 500 26.30 -18.15 -19.53
CA PHE A 500 24.92 -18.14 -19.10
C PHE A 500 24.01 -17.44 -20.12
N CYS A 501 24.27 -16.20 -20.47
CA CYS A 501 23.43 -15.42 -21.40
C CYS A 501 23.37 -16.06 -22.79
N THR A 502 24.53 -16.54 -23.32
CA THR A 502 24.51 -17.22 -24.63
C THR A 502 23.76 -18.53 -24.64
N LYS A 503 23.66 -19.20 -23.48
CA LYS A 503 22.89 -20.44 -23.36
C LYS A 503 21.39 -20.19 -23.23
N TYR A 504 21.00 -19.21 -22.44
CA TYR A 504 19.60 -19.06 -21.99
C TYR A 504 18.85 -17.87 -22.61
N ALA A 505 19.51 -16.82 -23.09
CA ALA A 505 18.82 -15.68 -23.68
C ALA A 505 18.25 -15.96 -25.08
N GLY A 506 17.08 -15.35 -25.36
CA GLY A 506 16.32 -15.48 -26.60
C GLY A 506 15.10 -16.39 -26.45
N ASP A 507 14.47 -16.70 -27.56
CA ASP A 507 13.28 -17.55 -27.70
C ASP A 507 13.58 -19.05 -27.45
N LYS A 508 14.19 -19.35 -26.33
CA LYS A 508 14.72 -20.68 -25.98
C LYS A 508 13.85 -21.47 -25.03
N LEU A 509 12.61 -21.02 -24.80
CA LEU A 509 11.63 -21.75 -24.03
C LEU A 509 11.16 -22.95 -24.84
N SER A 510 11.64 -24.15 -24.53
CA SER A 510 11.17 -25.42 -25.12
C SER A 510 10.82 -26.41 -24.01
N PRO A 511 9.94 -27.38 -24.27
CA PRO A 511 9.57 -28.35 -23.23
C PRO A 511 10.75 -29.13 -22.66
N ASN A 512 11.83 -29.22 -23.42
CA ASN A 512 13.03 -29.99 -23.06
C ASN A 512 14.13 -29.12 -22.47
N ASP A 513 14.15 -27.80 -22.82
CA ASP A 513 15.25 -26.88 -22.48
C ASP A 513 14.83 -25.81 -21.49
N MET A 514 13.52 -25.66 -21.25
CA MET A 514 13.00 -24.62 -20.41
C MET A 514 12.15 -25.08 -19.25
N LYS A 515 12.86 -25.17 -18.35
CA LYS A 515 12.47 -24.72 -17.00
C LYS A 515 13.32 -23.50 -16.74
N TYR A 516 12.74 -22.42 -16.22
CA TYR A 516 13.54 -21.50 -15.48
C TYR A 516 14.42 -22.33 -14.58
N ILE A 517 15.72 -22.02 -14.62
CA ILE A 517 16.71 -22.78 -13.90
C ILE A 517 16.26 -22.89 -12.47
N THR A 518 16.19 -24.09 -11.93
CA THR A 518 15.89 -24.30 -10.52
C THR A 518 16.90 -23.53 -9.67
N ASP A 519 16.56 -23.14 -8.49
CA ASP A 519 17.50 -22.45 -7.60
C ASP A 519 18.76 -23.26 -7.40
N SER A 520 18.65 -24.58 -7.27
CA SER A 520 19.78 -25.51 -7.19
C SER A 520 20.68 -25.52 -8.44
N GLU A 521 20.10 -25.46 -9.63
CA GLU A 521 20.87 -25.33 -10.87
C GLU A 521 21.51 -23.96 -10.99
N PHE A 522 20.79 -22.90 -10.60
CA PHE A 522 21.30 -21.55 -10.61
C PHE A 522 22.47 -21.36 -9.62
N ASP A 523 22.39 -21.96 -8.44
CA ASP A 523 23.45 -21.89 -7.43
C ASP A 523 24.81 -22.36 -7.96
N SER A 524 24.80 -23.24 -8.96
CA SER A 524 26.04 -23.64 -9.65
C SER A 524 26.67 -22.54 -10.50
N TRP A 525 25.91 -21.51 -10.86
CA TRP A 525 26.34 -20.38 -11.66
C TRP A 525 26.65 -19.13 -10.83
N VAL A 526 26.20 -19.11 -9.58
CA VAL A 526 26.38 -17.95 -8.67
C VAL A 526 27.81 -17.82 -8.22
N SER A 527 28.31 -16.59 -8.21
CA SER A 527 29.61 -16.26 -7.64
C SER A 527 29.66 -16.53 -6.15
N THR A 528 30.68 -17.23 -5.69
CA THR A 528 30.95 -17.40 -4.24
C THR A 528 31.24 -16.08 -3.52
N LYS A 529 31.56 -15.03 -4.25
CA LYS A 529 31.75 -13.68 -3.70
C LYS A 529 30.45 -13.01 -3.28
N TYR A 530 29.33 -13.44 -3.86
CA TYR A 530 28.00 -12.93 -3.57
C TYR A 530 27.13 -14.09 -3.11
N PRO A 531 27.28 -14.53 -1.86
CA PRO A 531 26.71 -15.78 -1.36
C PRO A 531 25.21 -15.70 -1.10
N SER A 532 24.53 -14.66 -1.56
CA SER A 532 23.10 -14.59 -1.34
C SER A 532 22.37 -15.12 -2.56
N PRO A 533 21.93 -16.37 -2.51
CA PRO A 533 21.03 -16.90 -3.51
C PRO A 533 19.69 -16.22 -3.32
N PHE A 534 18.94 -16.14 -4.34
CA PHE A 534 17.51 -16.00 -4.38
C PHE A 534 16.87 -15.25 -3.19
N LEU A 535 16.98 -13.94 -3.24
CA LEU A 535 16.37 -13.07 -2.26
C LEU A 535 15.04 -12.52 -2.80
N ARG A 536 14.09 -13.38 -3.17
CA ARG A 536 12.70 -12.94 -3.36
C ARG A 536 12.06 -12.55 -2.04
N HIS A 537 12.57 -13.10 -0.99
CA HIS A 537 12.32 -12.72 0.38
C HIS A 537 13.66 -12.34 1.00
N VAL A 538 14.31 -11.35 0.45
CA VAL A 538 15.26 -10.66 1.28
C VAL A 538 14.48 -10.35 2.53
N GLU A 539 15.01 -10.81 3.62
CA GLU A 539 14.86 -10.05 4.84
C GLU A 539 14.97 -8.60 4.45
N PHE A 540 13.82 -7.94 4.37
CA PHE A 540 13.77 -6.51 4.33
C PHE A 540 14.30 -6.03 5.66
N SER A 541 15.55 -6.36 5.89
CA SER A 541 16.25 -6.07 7.13
C SER A 541 16.28 -4.58 7.42
N THR A 542 15.62 -3.76 6.59
CA THR A 542 15.75 -2.33 6.77
C THR A 542 14.47 -1.51 6.61
N ALA A 543 13.34 -2.12 6.26
CA ALA A 543 12.10 -1.37 6.15
C ALA A 543 10.88 -2.21 6.55
N VAL A 544 11.01 -3.01 7.57
CA VAL A 544 9.83 -3.61 8.21
C VAL A 544 8.99 -2.45 8.71
N PRO A 545 7.72 -2.33 8.31
CA PRO A 545 6.82 -1.42 8.99
C PRO A 545 6.93 -1.70 10.47
N ALA A 546 7.34 -0.70 11.24
CA ALA A 546 7.49 -0.88 12.66
C ALA A 546 6.10 -1.12 13.25
N VAL A 547 5.93 -2.21 13.97
CA VAL A 547 4.70 -2.45 14.71
C VAL A 547 4.80 -1.68 16.02
N PHE A 548 3.93 -0.69 16.16
CA PHE A 548 3.78 0.04 17.41
C PHE A 548 2.51 -0.39 18.13
N ASP A 549 2.56 -0.46 19.44
CA ASP A 549 1.36 -0.66 20.24
C ASP A 549 0.41 0.51 20.01
N ASN A 550 -0.78 0.24 19.50
CA ASN A 550 -1.79 1.28 19.26
C ASN A 550 -2.10 2.05 20.55
N GLY A 551 -1.96 3.36 20.50
CA GLY A 551 -2.14 4.24 21.65
C GLY A 551 -0.91 4.40 22.53
N ALA A 552 0.21 3.75 22.24
CA ALA A 552 1.47 3.99 22.97
C ALA A 552 2.06 5.37 22.63
N SER A 553 2.74 5.97 23.61
CA SER A 553 3.34 7.29 23.50
C SER A 553 4.85 7.21 23.46
N TYR A 554 5.47 8.10 22.71
CA TYR A 554 6.90 8.14 22.47
C TYR A 554 7.43 9.57 22.46
N ARG A 555 8.68 9.73 22.88
CA ARG A 555 9.54 10.84 22.46
C ARG A 555 10.26 10.43 21.19
N ILE A 556 10.27 11.29 20.19
CA ILE A 556 10.85 11.00 18.87
C ILE A 556 12.12 11.83 18.73
N LYS A 557 13.27 11.16 18.86
CA LYS A 557 14.60 11.76 18.88
C LYS A 557 15.27 11.66 17.53
N ASN A 558 15.78 12.76 17.01
CA ASN A 558 16.50 12.77 15.76
C ASN A 558 17.90 12.16 15.91
N VAL A 559 18.28 11.27 14.99
CA VAL A 559 19.58 10.56 15.04
C VAL A 559 20.75 11.51 14.82
N ASN A 560 20.59 12.52 13.95
CA ASN A 560 21.67 13.44 13.60
C ASN A 560 21.98 14.43 14.73
N SER A 561 20.92 15.01 15.32
CA SER A 561 21.07 16.10 16.32
C SER A 561 21.03 15.62 17.77
N GLY A 562 20.39 14.47 18.02
CA GLY A 562 20.09 13.99 19.38
C GLY A 562 18.99 14.81 20.08
N LEU A 563 18.33 15.75 19.38
CA LEU A 563 17.22 16.55 19.88
C LEU A 563 15.87 15.87 19.56
N TYR A 564 14.79 16.36 20.18
CA TYR A 564 13.47 15.72 20.09
C TYR A 564 12.51 16.54 19.24
N MET A 565 11.68 15.85 18.47
CA MET A 565 10.58 16.43 17.70
C MET A 565 9.53 16.98 18.69
N GLN A 566 9.20 18.25 18.61
CA GLN A 566 8.26 18.88 19.51
C GLN A 566 7.44 19.99 18.85
N VAL A 567 6.28 20.28 19.43
CA VAL A 567 5.44 21.41 19.02
C VAL A 567 5.99 22.71 19.63
N ASP A 568 6.26 23.69 18.78
CA ASP A 568 6.77 24.99 19.20
C ASP A 568 5.85 25.69 20.20
N GLY A 569 6.43 26.12 21.34
CA GLY A 569 5.71 26.83 22.42
C GLY A 569 4.55 26.02 23.01
N ALA A 570 4.47 24.71 22.82
CA ALA A 570 3.38 23.85 23.28
C ALA A 570 1.98 24.35 22.86
N LYS A 571 1.84 24.96 21.70
CA LYS A 571 0.59 25.55 21.21
C LYS A 571 -0.36 24.48 20.72
N ALA A 572 -1.56 24.41 21.31
CA ALA A 572 -2.62 23.47 20.90
C ALA A 572 -3.55 24.15 19.88
N GLU A 573 -3.06 24.45 18.70
CA GLU A 573 -3.81 25.12 17.62
C GLU A 573 -3.42 24.60 16.26
N ASN A 574 -4.32 24.72 15.28
CA ASN A 574 -4.06 24.31 13.89
C ASN A 574 -2.93 25.14 13.28
N GLY A 575 -1.96 24.47 12.67
CA GLY A 575 -0.79 25.10 12.07
C GLY A 575 0.32 25.45 13.06
N ALA A 576 0.24 25.00 14.32
CA ALA A 576 1.35 25.18 15.25
C ALA A 576 2.57 24.41 14.77
N ASN A 577 3.70 25.09 14.66
CA ASN A 577 4.91 24.57 14.04
C ASN A 577 5.51 23.40 14.84
N VAL A 578 6.13 22.46 14.12
CA VAL A 578 6.93 21.38 14.70
C VAL A 578 8.40 21.66 14.46
N GLN A 579 9.20 21.54 15.50
CA GLN A 579 10.63 21.83 15.52
C GLN A 579 11.39 20.75 16.30
N GLN A 580 12.72 20.82 16.32
CA GLN A 580 13.50 20.01 17.26
C GLN A 580 13.97 20.85 18.45
N TRP A 581 13.99 20.23 19.64
CA TRP A 581 14.49 20.90 20.87
C TRP A 581 14.96 19.86 21.89
N GLY A 582 15.59 20.34 22.98
CA GLY A 582 15.88 19.50 24.15
C GLY A 582 14.61 19.04 24.87
N THR A 583 14.72 18.00 25.68
CA THR A 583 13.62 17.44 26.46
C THR A 583 13.90 17.54 27.97
N SER A 584 12.85 17.43 28.78
CA SER A 584 12.92 17.19 30.25
C SER A 584 11.76 16.26 30.64
N ASP A 585 11.80 15.72 31.85
CA ASP A 585 10.75 14.81 32.33
C ASP A 585 9.37 15.47 32.39
N ASP A 586 9.33 16.81 32.54
CA ASP A 586 8.10 17.57 32.59
C ASP A 586 7.61 18.10 31.23
N THR A 587 8.37 17.87 30.17
CA THR A 587 8.01 18.31 28.82
C THR A 587 6.96 17.38 28.24
N ILE A 588 5.85 17.92 27.69
CA ILE A 588 4.78 17.17 27.06
C ILE A 588 4.65 17.43 25.55
N HIS A 589 5.16 18.57 25.08
CA HIS A 589 5.04 18.97 23.69
C HIS A 589 6.02 18.24 22.73
N ASP A 590 6.87 17.37 23.27
CA ASP A 590 7.73 16.44 22.57
C ASP A 590 7.21 14.97 22.62
N ILE A 591 6.01 14.77 23.17
CA ILE A 591 5.40 13.47 23.32
C ILE A 591 4.35 13.25 22.22
N TRP A 592 4.48 12.12 21.54
CA TRP A 592 3.66 11.71 20.42
C TRP A 592 3.02 10.33 20.67
N LYS A 593 1.71 10.29 20.63
CA LYS A 593 0.94 9.04 20.73
C LYS A 593 0.76 8.47 19.34
N ILE A 594 1.12 7.22 19.17
CA ILE A 594 0.96 6.51 17.90
C ILE A 594 -0.44 5.92 17.81
N ILE A 595 -1.18 6.28 16.77
CA ILE A 595 -2.52 5.74 16.49
C ILE A 595 -2.47 5.02 15.15
N ASP A 596 -2.93 3.78 15.13
CA ASP A 596 -3.09 3.01 13.91
C ASP A 596 -4.14 3.68 13.01
N ALA A 597 -3.73 4.10 11.83
CA ALA A 597 -4.58 4.73 10.83
C ALA A 597 -5.02 3.75 9.71
N GLY A 598 -4.73 2.46 9.89
CA GLY A 598 -4.99 1.41 8.91
C GLY A 598 -3.92 1.32 7.81
N ASP A 599 -3.91 0.21 7.10
CA ASP A 599 -3.04 -0.05 5.94
C ASP A 599 -1.53 0.14 6.21
N GLY A 600 -1.07 -0.11 7.46
CA GLY A 600 0.32 0.08 7.87
C GLY A 600 0.75 1.54 8.05
N TYR A 601 -0.21 2.46 8.08
CA TYR A 601 0.01 3.87 8.39
C TYR A 601 -0.37 4.20 9.83
N TYR A 602 0.28 5.23 10.35
CA TYR A 602 0.07 5.75 11.69
C TYR A 602 -0.23 7.25 11.64
N ALA A 603 -1.07 7.70 12.56
CA ALA A 603 -1.17 9.09 12.93
C ALA A 603 -0.36 9.33 14.22
N LEU A 604 0.44 10.39 14.24
CA LEU A 604 1.24 10.78 15.40
C LEU A 604 0.53 11.90 16.13
N CYS A 605 -0.21 11.55 17.18
CA CYS A 605 -0.97 12.53 17.97
C CYS A 605 -0.08 13.20 18.98
N SER A 606 -0.05 14.53 18.95
CA SER A 606 0.66 15.31 19.97
C SER A 606 -0.02 15.23 21.34
N ALA A 607 0.76 15.14 22.41
CA ALA A 607 0.24 15.26 23.78
C ALA A 607 -0.15 16.70 24.14
N VAL A 608 0.11 17.67 23.28
CA VAL A 608 -0.39 19.02 23.40
C VAL A 608 -1.91 19.03 23.21
N GLY A 609 -2.64 19.77 24.02
CA GLY A 609 -4.10 19.74 24.06
C GLY A 609 -4.63 18.56 24.89
N ASP A 610 -5.57 17.82 24.36
CA ASP A 610 -6.20 16.66 25.03
C ASP A 610 -5.51 15.31 24.71
N GLY A 611 -4.40 15.33 23.95
CA GLY A 611 -3.67 14.13 23.57
C GLY A 611 -4.33 13.27 22.50
N GLY A 612 -5.28 13.83 21.74
CA GLY A 612 -5.98 13.12 20.67
C GLY A 612 -6.51 14.02 19.54
N THR A 613 -6.62 15.31 19.79
CA THR A 613 -7.19 16.27 18.82
C THR A 613 -6.20 16.65 17.73
N TYR A 614 -4.94 16.89 18.06
CA TYR A 614 -3.93 17.39 17.13
C TYR A 614 -2.95 16.30 16.75
N VAL A 615 -2.72 16.14 15.45
CA VAL A 615 -1.76 15.19 14.91
C VAL A 615 -0.72 15.86 14.05
N LEU A 616 0.42 15.21 13.86
CA LEU A 616 1.44 15.60 12.90
C LEU A 616 0.81 15.74 11.52
N ASP A 617 1.10 16.82 10.80
CA ASP A 617 0.47 17.19 9.54
C ASP A 617 1.51 17.73 8.54
N VAL A 618 1.43 17.30 7.31
CA VAL A 618 2.17 17.91 6.21
C VAL A 618 1.38 19.11 5.69
N ALA A 619 1.87 20.30 5.98
CA ALA A 619 1.16 21.56 5.76
C ALA A 619 0.56 21.70 4.36
N GLY A 620 -0.76 21.89 4.30
CA GLY A 620 -1.50 22.12 3.06
C GLY A 620 -1.52 20.97 2.08
N LYS A 621 -1.24 19.72 2.51
CA LYS A 621 -1.19 18.50 1.68
C LYS A 621 -0.19 18.60 0.51
N LYS A 622 0.87 19.39 0.65
CA LYS A 622 1.88 19.57 -0.38
C LYS A 622 2.83 18.38 -0.42
N THR A 623 3.37 18.07 -1.61
CA THR A 623 4.33 16.96 -1.81
C THR A 623 5.77 17.44 -2.03
N ALA A 624 5.97 18.75 -2.17
CA ALA A 624 7.29 19.34 -2.47
C ALA A 624 8.26 19.20 -1.29
N ASN A 625 9.55 19.09 -1.62
CA ASN A 625 10.65 19.18 -0.66
C ASN A 625 10.60 20.52 0.09
N GLY A 626 10.93 20.53 1.39
CA GLY A 626 10.88 21.71 2.25
C GLY A 626 9.46 22.08 2.71
N THR A 627 8.45 21.22 2.44
CA THR A 627 7.11 21.46 2.98
C THR A 627 7.13 21.31 4.50
N ASN A 628 6.60 22.31 5.18
CA ASN A 628 6.55 22.36 6.63
C ASN A 628 5.77 21.21 7.24
N ILE A 629 6.18 20.76 8.39
CA ILE A 629 5.43 19.86 9.26
C ILE A 629 4.90 20.69 10.43
N ASP A 630 3.59 20.64 10.63
CA ASP A 630 2.91 21.29 11.74
C ASP A 630 2.00 20.28 12.48
N ILE A 631 1.20 20.76 13.40
CA ILE A 631 0.09 19.97 13.94
C ILE A 631 -1.23 20.55 13.48
N TYR A 632 -2.17 19.66 13.22
CA TYR A 632 -3.52 20.02 12.79
C TYR A 632 -4.55 19.08 13.40
N GLN A 633 -5.81 19.53 13.53
CA GLN A 633 -6.90 18.67 13.98
C GLN A 633 -7.00 17.43 13.07
N TYR A 634 -7.11 16.26 13.71
CA TYR A 634 -7.16 14.99 12.97
C TYR A 634 -8.43 14.89 12.11
N ASN A 635 -8.24 14.71 10.82
CA ASN A 635 -9.32 14.54 9.84
C ASN A 635 -9.15 13.30 8.95
N GLY A 636 -8.15 12.46 9.23
CA GLY A 636 -7.86 11.24 8.47
C GLY A 636 -7.27 11.46 7.07
N GLY A 637 -6.86 12.69 6.75
CA GLY A 637 -6.25 13.03 5.46
C GLY A 637 -4.89 12.34 5.25
N THR A 638 -4.49 12.13 3.98
CA THR A 638 -3.20 11.51 3.64
C THR A 638 -1.99 12.29 4.14
N ASN A 639 -2.13 13.58 4.38
CA ASN A 639 -1.11 14.45 4.98
C ASN A 639 -0.91 14.25 6.49
N GLN A 640 -1.80 13.50 7.14
CA GLN A 640 -1.77 13.17 8.56
C GLN A 640 -1.44 11.69 8.82
N GLN A 641 -1.09 10.95 7.77
CA GLN A 641 -0.80 9.53 7.82
C GLN A 641 0.65 9.27 7.41
N PHE A 642 1.35 8.49 8.22
CA PHE A 642 2.78 8.26 8.08
C PHE A 642 3.08 6.76 8.14
N MET A 643 3.93 6.29 7.24
CA MET A 643 4.52 4.95 7.32
C MET A 643 5.82 5.06 8.12
N ILE A 644 5.93 4.29 9.18
CA ILE A 644 7.14 4.26 10.00
C ILE A 644 7.87 2.95 9.72
N THR A 645 9.09 3.04 9.22
CA THR A 645 9.90 1.88 8.85
C THR A 645 11.15 1.81 9.72
N LYS A 646 11.53 0.61 10.16
CA LYS A 646 12.72 0.41 10.99
C LYS A 646 13.96 0.25 10.13
N ASN A 647 15.02 0.98 10.46
CA ASN A 647 16.33 0.86 9.82
C ASN A 647 17.18 -0.26 10.46
N ALA A 648 18.23 -0.69 9.77
CA ALA A 648 19.13 -1.74 10.24
C ALA A 648 19.86 -1.41 11.56
N ASP A 649 20.10 -0.13 11.81
CA ASP A 649 20.74 0.36 13.04
C ASP A 649 19.78 0.47 14.24
N GLY A 650 18.49 0.12 14.02
CA GLY A 650 17.45 0.22 15.03
C GLY A 650 16.73 1.54 15.08
N SER A 651 17.15 2.55 14.31
CA SER A 651 16.43 3.80 14.12
C SER A 651 15.23 3.62 13.18
N TYR A 652 14.46 4.69 12.96
CA TYR A 652 13.24 4.64 12.16
C TYR A 652 13.18 5.79 11.16
N LYS A 653 12.52 5.55 10.04
CA LYS A 653 12.19 6.57 9.04
C LYS A 653 10.69 6.79 9.03
N ILE A 654 10.26 8.05 9.14
CA ILE A 654 8.85 8.46 9.16
C ILE A 654 8.52 8.99 7.77
N ARG A 655 7.81 8.20 6.95
CA ARG A 655 7.49 8.53 5.57
C ARG A 655 6.08 9.11 5.44
N THR A 656 5.92 10.14 4.63
CA THR A 656 4.64 10.83 4.46
C THR A 656 3.76 10.13 3.41
N LYS A 657 2.52 9.78 3.77
CA LYS A 657 1.55 9.16 2.83
C LYS A 657 1.19 10.10 1.69
N VAL A 658 1.12 11.40 1.95
CA VAL A 658 0.78 12.42 0.95
C VAL A 658 1.77 12.45 -0.21
N SER A 659 3.05 12.13 0.02
CA SER A 659 4.07 12.01 -1.02
C SER A 659 4.10 10.63 -1.70
N GLY A 660 3.19 9.72 -1.32
CA GLY A 660 3.26 8.32 -1.73
C GLY A 660 4.47 7.58 -1.14
N GLY A 661 4.95 7.99 0.05
CA GLY A 661 6.13 7.42 0.73
C GLY A 661 7.48 7.86 0.16
N LYS A 662 7.48 8.76 -0.83
CA LYS A 662 8.73 9.28 -1.45
C LYS A 662 9.50 10.20 -0.53
N SER A 663 8.81 10.92 0.34
CA SER A 663 9.41 11.86 1.29
C SER A 663 9.33 11.34 2.72
N ALA A 664 10.31 11.71 3.53
CA ALA A 664 10.34 11.45 4.97
C ALA A 664 10.30 12.77 5.75
N VAL A 665 9.90 12.67 6.99
CA VAL A 665 10.01 13.74 7.98
C VAL A 665 11.48 13.89 8.36
N GLU A 666 12.00 15.11 8.27
CA GLU A 666 13.40 15.42 8.56
C GLU A 666 13.58 16.73 9.30
N ILE A 667 14.79 16.96 9.78
CA ILE A 667 15.22 18.29 10.26
C ILE A 667 15.81 19.07 9.09
N ALA A 668 15.26 20.26 8.87
CA ALA A 668 15.73 21.16 7.81
C ALA A 668 17.24 21.40 7.87
N ASP A 669 17.89 21.38 6.68
CA ASP A 669 19.33 21.61 6.50
C ASP A 669 20.23 20.68 7.34
N ALA A 670 19.72 19.52 7.76
CA ALA A 670 20.39 18.61 8.69
C ALA A 670 20.94 19.33 9.96
N SER A 671 20.24 20.36 10.40
CA SER A 671 20.64 21.20 11.52
C SER A 671 20.72 20.42 12.83
N VAL A 672 21.71 20.74 13.66
CA VAL A 672 21.86 20.19 15.02
C VAL A 672 21.46 21.23 16.10
N GLN A 673 20.91 22.36 15.71
CA GLN A 673 20.53 23.43 16.59
C GLN A 673 19.09 23.28 17.11
N SER A 674 18.87 23.62 18.38
CA SER A 674 17.51 23.76 18.93
C SER A 674 16.72 24.83 18.16
N GLY A 675 15.43 24.57 17.91
CA GLY A 675 14.55 25.45 17.12
C GLY A 675 14.62 25.21 15.60
N ALA A 676 15.43 24.26 15.12
CA ALA A 676 15.44 23.94 13.72
C ALA A 676 14.11 23.28 13.32
N ASN A 677 13.63 23.65 12.14
CA ASN A 677 12.34 23.26 11.62
C ASN A 677 12.25 21.78 11.27
N VAL A 678 11.09 21.17 11.48
CA VAL A 678 10.74 19.85 10.95
C VAL A 678 9.99 20.06 9.64
N GLN A 679 10.43 19.35 8.61
CA GLN A 679 9.86 19.44 7.27
C GLN A 679 9.77 18.05 6.63
N GLN A 680 9.10 17.94 5.50
CA GLN A 680 9.24 16.75 4.64
C GLN A 680 10.28 17.02 3.56
N TRP A 681 11.06 16.01 3.26
CA TRP A 681 12.02 16.01 2.17
C TRP A 681 12.13 14.64 1.54
N GLU A 682 12.48 14.59 0.26
CA GLU A 682 12.72 13.33 -0.44
C GLU A 682 13.74 12.47 0.33
N VAL A 683 13.47 11.17 0.41
CA VAL A 683 14.34 10.23 1.12
C VAL A 683 15.70 10.16 0.45
N ASN A 684 16.75 10.55 1.16
CA ASN A 684 18.12 10.67 0.64
C ASN A 684 19.18 9.94 1.50
N GLY A 685 18.77 9.19 2.52
CA GLY A 685 19.67 8.38 3.35
C GLY A 685 20.51 9.14 4.37
N VAL A 686 20.25 10.44 4.62
CA VAL A 686 20.94 11.22 5.66
C VAL A 686 20.28 11.04 7.02
N ASN A 687 21.11 11.06 8.08
CA ASN A 687 20.67 10.80 9.46
C ASN A 687 19.67 11.81 10.01
N CYS A 688 19.54 13.02 9.41
CA CYS A 688 18.52 13.98 9.80
C CYS A 688 17.08 13.50 9.49
N GLN A 689 16.93 12.45 8.65
CA GLN A 689 15.68 11.76 8.36
C GLN A 689 15.43 10.54 9.24
N ASP A 690 16.35 10.23 10.14
CA ASP A 690 16.29 9.04 10.98
C ASP A 690 15.96 9.40 12.41
N TRP A 691 15.11 8.58 13.04
CA TRP A 691 14.50 8.87 14.32
C TRP A 691 14.58 7.69 15.28
N ILE A 692 14.71 7.94 16.55
CA ILE A 692 14.65 6.97 17.63
C ILE A 692 13.34 7.18 18.39
N PHE A 693 12.55 6.14 18.59
CA PHE A 693 11.31 6.17 19.34
C PHE A 693 11.56 5.68 20.76
N GLU A 694 11.62 6.61 21.70
CA GLU A 694 11.78 6.32 23.13
C GLU A 694 10.40 6.25 23.77
N LYS A 695 9.97 5.02 24.15
CA LYS A 695 8.63 4.80 24.72
C LYS A 695 8.48 5.57 26.03
N VAL A 696 7.42 6.38 26.12
CA VAL A 696 7.10 7.16 27.32
C VAL A 696 5.98 6.44 28.07
N THR A 697 6.22 6.16 29.33
CA THR A 697 5.19 5.62 30.20
C THR A 697 4.32 6.78 30.66
N ASN A 698 3.07 6.82 30.18
CA ASN A 698 2.02 7.75 30.62
C ASN A 698 2.31 9.24 30.46
N PRO A 699 2.03 9.84 29.31
CA PRO A 699 2.23 11.29 29.07
C PRO A 699 1.26 12.19 29.84
N GLY A 700 0.13 11.66 30.30
CA GLY A 700 -0.97 12.44 30.83
C GLY A 700 -1.76 13.21 29.76
N CYS A 701 -2.96 13.63 30.09
CA CYS A 701 -3.77 14.52 29.28
C CYS A 701 -4.14 15.79 30.06
N LYS A 702 -4.47 16.85 29.32
CA LYS A 702 -4.92 18.09 29.93
C LYS A 702 -6.37 17.96 30.39
N MET A 703 -6.63 18.27 31.67
CA MET A 703 -7.96 18.28 32.25
C MET A 703 -8.44 19.73 32.42
N ASP A 704 -9.74 19.95 32.31
CA ASP A 704 -10.34 21.28 32.57
C ASP A 704 -10.33 21.60 34.09
N THR A 705 -9.66 22.64 34.47
CA THR A 705 -9.57 23.07 35.89
C THR A 705 -10.69 24.04 36.32
N SER A 706 -11.60 24.40 35.40
CA SER A 706 -12.68 25.34 35.67
C SER A 706 -14.00 24.67 36.10
N VAL A 707 -14.06 23.36 36.05
CA VAL A 707 -15.25 22.55 36.30
C VAL A 707 -15.13 21.71 37.59
N VAL A 708 -16.25 21.24 38.08
CA VAL A 708 -16.32 20.29 39.20
C VAL A 708 -16.54 18.90 38.62
N TYR A 709 -15.81 17.91 39.12
CA TYR A 709 -15.88 16.51 38.65
C TYR A 709 -16.54 15.58 39.67
N GLU A 710 -17.26 14.56 39.18
CA GLU A 710 -17.48 13.28 39.86
C GLU A 710 -16.73 12.20 39.08
N PHE A 711 -15.90 11.43 39.76
CA PHE A 711 -15.18 10.32 39.15
C PHE A 711 -15.96 9.03 39.36
N ARG A 712 -16.60 8.52 38.29
CA ARG A 712 -17.40 7.30 38.32
C ARG A 712 -16.61 6.11 37.83
N ASN A 713 -16.49 5.09 38.68
CA ASN A 713 -15.79 3.86 38.30
C ASN A 713 -16.56 3.06 37.25
N LEU A 714 -15.88 2.64 36.17
CA LEU A 714 -16.52 1.89 35.07
C LEU A 714 -17.03 0.50 35.48
N ASN A 715 -16.37 -0.16 36.46
CA ASN A 715 -16.76 -1.50 36.91
C ASN A 715 -18.00 -1.52 37.81
N SER A 716 -18.10 -0.60 38.75
CA SER A 716 -19.15 -0.56 39.76
C SER A 716 -20.26 0.43 39.47
N SER A 717 -20.01 1.41 38.58
CA SER A 717 -20.89 2.58 38.37
C SER A 717 -21.05 3.49 39.58
N MET A 718 -20.25 3.28 40.62
CA MET A 718 -20.22 4.13 41.82
C MET A 718 -19.18 5.25 41.67
N VAL A 719 -19.31 6.29 42.48
CA VAL A 719 -18.43 7.44 42.44
C VAL A 719 -17.42 7.45 43.57
N MET A 720 -16.28 8.11 43.34
CA MET A 720 -15.24 8.31 44.33
C MET A 720 -15.79 9.24 45.45
N ASP A 721 -15.74 8.81 46.69
CA ASP A 721 -16.38 9.43 47.83
C ASP A 721 -15.43 9.52 49.04
N ILE A 722 -15.47 10.62 49.77
CA ILE A 722 -14.77 10.74 51.06
C ILE A 722 -15.61 10.09 52.14
N GLU A 723 -15.07 9.08 52.81
CA GLU A 723 -15.77 8.29 53.84
C GLU A 723 -16.49 9.14 54.84
N SER A 724 -17.80 8.93 54.98
CA SER A 724 -18.73 9.65 55.84
C SER A 724 -18.76 11.15 55.61
N GLY A 725 -18.21 11.69 54.51
CA GLY A 725 -18.08 13.12 54.23
C GLY A 725 -17.22 13.89 55.22
N LYS A 726 -16.39 13.21 55.99
CA LYS A 726 -15.57 13.82 57.03
C LYS A 726 -14.33 14.50 56.48
N MET A 727 -14.18 15.79 56.75
CA MET A 727 -13.05 16.60 56.25
C MET A 727 -11.93 16.67 57.31
N GLU A 728 -11.15 15.58 57.46
CA GLU A 728 -9.97 15.46 58.30
C GLU A 728 -8.86 14.75 57.57
N ALA A 729 -7.59 15.14 57.85
CA ALA A 729 -6.45 14.43 57.22
C ALA A 729 -6.42 12.94 57.62
N GLY A 730 -6.16 12.06 56.68
CA GLY A 730 -6.14 10.61 56.84
C GLY A 730 -7.52 9.96 56.72
N VAL A 731 -8.59 10.68 56.47
CA VAL A 731 -9.88 10.10 56.16
C VAL A 731 -9.81 9.39 54.83
N ASN A 732 -10.33 8.17 54.86
CA ASN A 732 -10.30 7.22 53.70
C ASN A 732 -11.11 7.71 52.53
N VAL A 733 -10.73 7.31 51.32
CA VAL A 733 -11.49 7.48 50.08
C VAL A 733 -12.01 6.12 49.65
N GLN A 734 -13.30 6.03 49.38
CA GLN A 734 -14.04 4.85 49.04
C GLN A 734 -14.86 5.05 47.75
N GLN A 735 -15.52 4.05 47.24
CA GLN A 735 -16.60 4.23 46.28
C GLN A 735 -17.95 4.21 47.00
N TRP A 736 -18.90 4.99 46.54
CA TRP A 736 -20.27 5.05 47.08
C TRP A 736 -21.31 5.29 46.00
N SER A 737 -22.54 4.92 46.21
CA SER A 737 -23.64 5.27 45.30
C SER A 737 -23.71 6.79 45.14
N THR A 738 -23.93 7.24 43.88
CA THR A 738 -23.99 8.68 43.62
C THR A 738 -25.21 9.32 44.34
N GLY A 739 -24.96 10.40 45.01
CA GLY A 739 -25.97 11.27 45.60
C GLY A 739 -25.65 12.74 45.33
N HIS A 740 -24.65 12.97 44.48
CA HIS A 740 -24.12 14.31 44.19
C HIS A 740 -23.75 15.09 45.44
N TYR A 741 -23.33 14.38 46.49
CA TYR A 741 -22.87 14.98 47.72
C TYR A 741 -21.53 15.69 47.48
N LYS A 742 -21.27 16.76 48.20
CA LYS A 742 -20.00 17.50 48.08
C LYS A 742 -18.76 16.65 48.39
N SER A 743 -18.90 15.57 49.18
CA SER A 743 -17.85 14.59 49.45
C SER A 743 -17.51 13.72 48.20
N GLN A 744 -18.36 13.72 47.16
CA GLN A 744 -18.19 13.03 45.90
C GLN A 744 -17.71 13.92 44.77
N GLN A 745 -17.56 15.21 45.07
CA GLN A 745 -17.22 16.25 44.10
C GLN A 745 -15.80 16.75 44.27
N TRP A 746 -15.12 16.97 43.15
CA TRP A 746 -13.70 17.23 43.11
C TRP A 746 -13.39 18.37 42.15
N THR A 747 -12.42 19.20 42.51
CA THR A 747 -11.85 20.21 41.60
C THR A 747 -10.40 19.87 41.32
N LEU A 748 -9.91 20.28 40.17
CA LEU A 748 -8.53 20.05 39.78
C LEU A 748 -7.72 21.34 39.82
N GLN A 749 -6.54 21.26 40.42
CA GLN A 749 -5.53 22.30 40.32
C GLN A 749 -4.30 21.79 39.61
N ALA A 750 -3.94 22.42 38.49
CA ALA A 750 -2.74 22.00 37.73
C ALA A 750 -1.48 22.24 38.59
N PHE A 751 -0.57 21.26 38.51
CA PHE A 751 0.75 21.39 39.16
C PHE A 751 1.63 22.37 38.35
N SER A 752 2.21 23.36 39.00
CA SER A 752 3.03 24.38 38.33
C SER A 752 4.37 23.87 37.80
N GLY A 753 4.83 22.66 38.21
CA GLY A 753 6.03 22.02 37.74
C GLY A 753 5.85 21.24 36.44
N GLY A 754 4.65 21.27 35.80
CA GLY A 754 4.39 20.64 34.51
C GLY A 754 4.05 19.15 34.57
N GLY A 755 4.22 18.44 33.47
CA GLY A 755 4.01 16.98 33.34
C GLY A 755 2.57 16.53 33.42
N ASN A 756 1.59 17.42 33.22
CA ASN A 756 0.14 17.15 33.32
C ASN A 756 -0.28 16.52 34.65
N TYR A 757 0.39 16.90 35.76
CA TYR A 757 -0.05 16.51 37.07
C TYR A 757 -1.05 17.50 37.67
N TYR A 758 -1.94 16.97 38.47
CA TYR A 758 -2.99 17.72 39.16
C TYR A 758 -3.06 17.34 40.63
N TYR A 759 -3.41 18.31 41.46
CA TYR A 759 -3.98 18.05 42.76
C TYR A 759 -5.49 17.87 42.60
N ILE A 760 -6.03 16.77 43.07
CA ILE A 760 -7.48 16.49 43.10
C ILE A 760 -7.99 16.97 44.46
N ARG A 761 -8.67 18.10 44.46
CA ARG A 761 -9.13 18.79 45.66
C ARG A 761 -10.57 18.45 45.99
N SER A 762 -10.90 18.23 47.27
CA SER A 762 -12.28 18.10 47.68
C SER A 762 -13.06 19.39 47.40
N TYR A 763 -14.24 19.27 46.79
CA TYR A 763 -15.16 20.39 46.61
C TYR A 763 -15.83 20.82 47.93
N SER A 764 -15.93 19.90 48.91
CA SER A 764 -16.49 20.19 50.25
C SER A 764 -15.60 21.16 51.05
N ASP A 765 -14.27 20.90 51.06
CA ASP A 765 -13.26 21.76 51.65
C ASP A 765 -11.97 21.68 50.81
N PRO A 766 -11.66 22.67 49.97
CA PRO A 766 -10.52 22.67 49.08
C PRO A 766 -9.12 22.64 49.73
N LYS A 767 -9.04 22.79 51.06
CA LYS A 767 -7.77 22.57 51.72
C LYS A 767 -7.34 21.10 51.77
N TYR A 768 -8.27 20.17 51.56
CA TYR A 768 -7.99 18.73 51.47
C TYR A 768 -7.86 18.27 50.03
N VAL A 769 -6.87 17.43 49.79
CA VAL A 769 -6.55 16.85 48.49
C VAL A 769 -6.39 15.35 48.63
N LEU A 770 -6.59 14.61 47.51
CA LEU A 770 -6.23 13.20 47.50
C LEU A 770 -4.71 13.01 47.70
N ARG A 771 -4.35 11.97 48.39
CA ARG A 771 -2.98 11.56 48.67
C ARG A 771 -2.86 10.03 48.60
N ALA A 772 -1.88 9.52 47.85
CA ALA A 772 -1.49 8.11 47.89
C ALA A 772 -0.58 7.88 49.10
N GLU A 773 -0.97 7.00 50.04
CA GLU A 773 -0.26 6.82 51.29
C GLU A 773 1.01 5.97 51.20
N SER A 774 1.18 5.27 50.10
CA SER A 774 2.40 4.49 49.79
C SER A 774 2.69 4.49 48.29
N SER A 775 3.83 3.93 47.87
CA SER A 775 4.23 3.86 46.45
C SER A 775 3.92 2.50 45.82
N GLY A 776 3.56 1.47 46.60
CA GLY A 776 3.36 0.09 46.13
C GLY A 776 1.91 -0.25 45.85
N ASN A 777 1.69 -1.47 45.33
CA ASN A 777 0.35 -2.03 45.12
C ASN A 777 -0.41 -2.12 46.45
N GLY A 778 -1.71 -1.82 46.45
CA GLY A 778 -2.55 -1.76 47.63
C GLY A 778 -2.35 -0.50 48.47
N GLY A 779 -1.55 0.47 47.98
CA GLY A 779 -1.40 1.78 48.61
C GLY A 779 -2.73 2.50 48.69
N ASN A 780 -3.14 2.82 49.91
CA ASN A 780 -4.42 3.49 50.16
C ASN A 780 -4.44 4.91 49.59
N ILE A 781 -5.62 5.35 49.14
CA ILE A 781 -5.91 6.75 48.78
C ILE A 781 -6.76 7.38 49.91
N ALA A 782 -6.23 8.39 50.52
CA ALA A 782 -6.90 9.17 51.56
C ALA A 782 -6.88 10.66 51.26
N ILE A 783 -7.64 11.49 52.00
CA ILE A 783 -7.49 12.93 51.90
C ILE A 783 -6.43 13.43 52.89
N ALA A 784 -5.68 14.47 52.49
CA ALA A 784 -4.68 15.12 53.34
C ALA A 784 -4.68 16.62 53.12
N GLU A 785 -4.17 17.40 54.09
CA GLU A 785 -4.03 18.83 53.90
C GLU A 785 -3.05 19.14 52.77
N TYR A 786 -3.45 20.04 51.85
CA TYR A 786 -2.68 20.42 50.69
C TYR A 786 -1.27 20.88 50.99
N SER A 787 -0.30 20.33 50.32
CA SER A 787 1.12 20.73 50.40
C SER A 787 1.78 20.67 49.02
N THR A 788 2.41 21.74 48.59
CA THR A 788 3.22 21.79 47.35
C THR A 788 4.50 20.97 47.43
N LYS A 789 4.88 20.50 48.63
CA LYS A 789 6.11 19.73 48.88
C LYS A 789 5.88 18.22 48.87
N ASP A 790 4.63 17.76 48.86
CA ASP A 790 4.28 16.34 48.89
C ASP A 790 3.88 15.85 47.51
N SER A 791 4.78 15.16 46.85
CA SER A 791 4.53 14.60 45.52
C SER A 791 3.49 13.45 45.51
N ALA A 792 3.19 12.87 46.67
CA ALA A 792 2.16 11.83 46.80
C ALA A 792 0.73 12.38 46.62
N MET A 793 0.56 13.70 46.61
CA MET A 793 -0.70 14.40 46.28
C MET A 793 -0.91 14.69 44.82
N LEU A 794 0.02 14.25 43.96
CA LEU A 794 -0.02 14.54 42.51
C LEU A 794 -0.52 13.33 41.74
N PHE A 795 -1.50 13.58 40.89
CA PHE A 795 -2.15 12.59 40.03
C PHE A 795 -2.08 13.03 38.58
N LYS A 796 -2.01 12.05 37.66
CA LYS A 796 -1.97 12.28 36.23
C LYS A 796 -3.07 11.50 35.54
N PHE A 797 -3.80 12.15 34.64
CA PHE A 797 -4.89 11.54 33.90
C PHE A 797 -4.40 11.10 32.52
N SER A 798 -4.82 9.92 32.06
CA SER A 798 -4.62 9.46 30.70
C SER A 798 -5.96 9.00 30.14
N LYS A 799 -6.40 9.60 29.04
CA LYS A 799 -7.66 9.28 28.39
C LYS A 799 -7.55 7.98 27.60
N ASN A 800 -8.49 7.07 27.81
CA ASN A 800 -8.59 5.81 27.10
C ASN A 800 -9.41 5.98 25.79
N PRO A 801 -9.24 5.09 24.80
CA PRO A 801 -10.04 5.14 23.56
C PRO A 801 -11.54 5.02 23.76
N ASP A 802 -11.99 4.41 24.88
CA ASP A 802 -13.39 4.30 25.28
C ASP A 802 -13.95 5.57 25.95
N GLY A 803 -13.16 6.64 26.02
CA GLY A 803 -13.50 7.91 26.63
C GLY A 803 -13.30 7.97 28.15
N THR A 804 -13.00 6.87 28.81
CA THR A 804 -12.69 6.81 30.23
C THR A 804 -11.28 7.32 30.53
N TYR A 805 -10.93 7.44 31.81
CA TYR A 805 -9.60 7.88 32.25
C TYR A 805 -8.94 6.85 33.14
N HIS A 806 -7.66 6.64 32.96
CA HIS A 806 -6.77 6.11 33.97
C HIS A 806 -6.22 7.28 34.82
N ILE A 807 -6.16 7.10 36.14
CA ILE A 807 -5.60 8.09 37.07
C ILE A 807 -4.35 7.50 37.67
N TYR A 808 -3.20 8.02 37.30
CA TYR A 808 -1.90 7.57 37.77
C TYR A 808 -1.47 8.34 39.01
N THR A 809 -0.71 7.72 39.89
CA THR A 809 -0.16 8.34 41.11
C THR A 809 1.31 8.68 40.94
N ARG A 810 1.72 9.89 41.25
CA ARG A 810 3.15 10.25 41.24
C ARG A 810 3.92 9.57 42.36
N ALA A 811 3.26 9.18 43.44
CA ALA A 811 3.85 8.39 44.53
C ALA A 811 4.46 7.08 44.01
N SER A 812 3.85 6.43 43.02
CA SER A 812 4.35 5.23 42.37
C SER A 812 5.32 5.53 41.22
N LYS A 813 5.65 6.79 40.94
CA LYS A 813 6.35 7.23 39.70
C LYS A 813 5.60 6.83 38.41
N ASP A 814 4.29 6.98 38.43
CA ASP A 814 3.37 6.61 37.36
C ASP A 814 3.32 5.10 37.04
N ALA A 815 3.77 4.25 37.98
CA ALA A 815 3.70 2.81 37.82
C ALA A 815 2.38 2.17 38.27
N ALA A 816 1.52 2.94 38.97
CA ALA A 816 0.25 2.46 39.49
C ALA A 816 -0.92 3.39 39.16
N LEU A 817 -2.11 2.78 39.01
CA LEU A 817 -3.39 3.42 38.74
C LEU A 817 -4.26 3.47 39.99
N VAL A 818 -5.05 4.50 40.16
CA VAL A 818 -6.13 4.56 41.14
C VAL A 818 -7.21 3.57 40.75
N GLU A 819 -7.57 2.67 41.65
CA GLU A 819 -8.56 1.62 41.41
C GLU A 819 -9.48 1.38 42.60
N ILE A 820 -10.55 0.61 42.34
CA ILE A 820 -11.33 0.01 43.42
C ILE A 820 -10.74 -1.33 43.84
N ALA A 821 -10.43 -1.45 45.13
CA ALA A 821 -9.82 -2.66 45.70
C ALA A 821 -10.61 -3.92 45.32
N SER A 822 -9.87 -4.96 44.89
CA SER A 822 -10.42 -6.27 44.50
C SER A 822 -11.52 -6.19 43.44
N ALA A 823 -11.60 -5.12 42.63
CA ALA A 823 -12.66 -4.89 41.66
C ALA A 823 -14.07 -5.01 42.29
N SER A 824 -14.24 -4.65 43.57
CA SER A 824 -15.52 -4.74 44.30
C SER A 824 -16.58 -3.86 43.63
N LYS A 825 -17.84 -4.30 43.75
CA LYS A 825 -19.05 -3.53 43.36
C LYS A 825 -19.85 -3.08 44.54
N ASP A 826 -19.33 -3.21 45.74
CA ASP A 826 -20.04 -2.87 46.99
C ASP A 826 -19.77 -1.41 47.36
N SER A 827 -20.78 -0.74 47.91
CA SER A 827 -20.62 0.58 48.53
C SER A 827 -19.67 0.48 49.73
N GLY A 828 -18.77 1.46 49.89
CA GLY A 828 -17.75 1.47 50.91
C GLY A 828 -16.47 0.71 50.54
N ALA A 829 -16.38 0.14 49.32
CA ALA A 829 -15.13 -0.46 48.90
C ALA A 829 -14.02 0.57 48.72
N ASN A 830 -12.83 0.22 49.16
CA ASN A 830 -11.68 1.07 49.24
C ASN A 830 -11.16 1.56 47.90
N VAL A 831 -10.74 2.80 47.79
CA VAL A 831 -9.96 3.34 46.68
C VAL A 831 -8.48 3.20 47.03
N GLN A 832 -7.74 2.54 46.18
CA GLN A 832 -6.31 2.26 46.33
C GLN A 832 -5.55 2.51 45.02
N GLN A 833 -4.23 2.36 45.06
CA GLN A 833 -3.44 2.26 43.85
C GLN A 833 -2.96 0.83 43.60
N TRP A 834 -2.89 0.46 42.32
CA TRP A 834 -2.42 -0.86 41.88
C TRP A 834 -1.77 -0.77 40.50
N GLN A 835 -0.82 -1.67 40.21
CA GLN A 835 -0.21 -1.73 38.85
C GLN A 835 -1.28 -1.89 37.78
N PRO A 836 -1.05 -1.38 36.55
CA PRO A 836 -2.01 -1.49 35.44
C PRO A 836 -2.38 -2.97 35.13
N THR A 837 -3.66 -3.28 35.09
CA THR A 837 -4.21 -4.63 34.81
C THR A 837 -5.22 -4.60 33.67
N ASN A 838 -5.51 -3.44 33.07
CA ASN A 838 -6.59 -3.21 32.10
C ASN A 838 -8.02 -3.54 32.58
N ASN A 839 -8.22 -3.79 33.86
CA ASN A 839 -9.54 -4.07 34.43
C ASN A 839 -10.36 -2.77 34.52
N ASN A 840 -11.69 -2.90 34.37
CA ASN A 840 -12.61 -1.78 34.46
C ASN A 840 -12.61 -1.07 35.84
N CYS A 841 -12.15 -1.74 36.90
CA CYS A 841 -11.98 -1.13 38.24
C CYS A 841 -10.91 -0.03 38.27
N GLN A 842 -10.02 0.03 37.24
CA GLN A 842 -9.00 1.06 37.06
C GLN A 842 -9.42 2.19 36.13
N LYS A 843 -10.62 2.10 35.55
CA LYS A 843 -11.15 3.08 34.60
C LYS A 843 -12.23 3.96 35.23
N TRP A 844 -12.14 5.26 34.93
CA TRP A 844 -13.02 6.26 35.53
C TRP A 844 -13.64 7.17 34.47
N ASN A 845 -14.95 7.37 34.55
CA ASN A 845 -15.62 8.46 33.84
C ASN A 845 -15.47 9.75 34.66
N ALA A 846 -15.02 10.81 34.02
CA ALA A 846 -14.93 12.14 34.63
C ALA A 846 -16.18 12.93 34.25
N GLU A 847 -17.21 12.86 35.08
CA GLU A 847 -18.48 13.58 34.89
C GLU A 847 -18.34 15.02 35.37
N THR A 848 -18.75 16.01 34.58
CA THR A 848 -18.59 17.42 34.90
C THR A 848 -19.90 18.08 35.31
N PHE A 849 -19.81 18.98 36.27
CA PHE A 849 -20.92 19.84 36.74
C PHE A 849 -20.55 21.29 36.48
N THR A 850 -21.39 22.01 35.75
CA THR A 850 -21.28 23.48 35.66
C THR A 850 -21.88 24.13 36.91
N THR A 851 -21.04 24.80 37.70
CA THR A 851 -21.50 25.64 38.77
C THR A 851 -22.07 26.92 38.17
N THR A 852 -23.40 26.97 38.02
CA THR A 852 -24.07 28.28 37.77
C THR A 852 -23.93 29.10 39.02
N THR A 853 -23.02 30.04 39.05
CA THR A 853 -22.90 31.04 40.14
C THR A 853 -24.08 31.98 40.03
N THR A 854 -25.16 31.66 40.73
CA THR A 854 -26.26 32.58 40.92
C THR A 854 -25.78 33.68 41.86
N THR A 855 -25.30 34.77 41.30
CA THR A 855 -25.06 36.01 42.07
C THR A 855 -26.43 36.55 42.47
N THR A 856 -26.84 36.25 43.68
CA THR A 856 -28.07 36.85 44.26
C THR A 856 -27.77 38.32 44.61
N THR A 857 -28.07 39.21 43.69
CA THR A 857 -28.17 40.64 43.99
C THR A 857 -29.53 40.86 44.66
N THR A 858 -29.51 41.01 45.98
CA THR A 858 -30.70 41.36 46.76
C THR A 858 -31.06 42.82 46.43
N THR A 859 -32.04 43.00 45.56
CA THR A 859 -32.70 44.34 45.42
C THR A 859 -34.06 44.19 46.05
N THR A 860 -34.20 44.79 47.19
CA THR A 860 -35.47 45.05 47.92
C THR A 860 -36.30 45.95 47.03
N THR A 861 -37.46 45.52 46.54
CA THR A 861 -38.53 46.38 46.08
C THR A 861 -39.90 45.83 46.42
N THR A 862 -40.66 46.65 47.00
CA THR A 862 -41.92 46.58 47.62
C THR A 862 -43.04 46.06 46.66
N THR A 863 -43.91 45.24 47.23
CA THR A 863 -45.16 44.68 46.70
C THR A 863 -46.13 45.77 46.26
N THR A 864 -46.78 45.61 45.09
CA THR A 864 -48.21 46.03 44.96
C THR A 864 -48.88 45.13 43.98
N SER A 865 -49.86 44.44 44.48
CA SER A 865 -50.80 43.55 43.71
C SER A 865 -51.72 44.38 42.80
N LYS A 866 -51.99 43.94 41.59
CA LYS A 866 -53.43 44.00 41.10
C LYS A 866 -53.67 43.04 39.91
N THR A 867 -54.72 42.40 40.06
CA THR A 867 -55.50 41.40 39.34
C THR A 867 -55.96 41.77 37.93
N THR A 868 -56.08 40.75 37.10
CA THR A 868 -57.06 40.41 36.07
C THR A 868 -57.18 41.33 34.85
N GLU A 869 -57.17 40.89 33.66
CA GLU A 869 -58.28 40.23 32.87
C GLU A 869 -57.82 39.93 31.45
N THR A 870 -58.37 38.88 30.93
CA THR A 870 -58.50 38.41 29.55
C THR A 870 -59.09 39.51 28.63
N THR A 871 -58.55 39.61 27.40
CA THR A 871 -59.44 39.69 26.20
C THR A 871 -58.72 39.56 24.90
N THR A 872 -59.35 38.80 24.04
CA THR A 872 -59.12 38.47 22.66
C THR A 872 -59.33 39.64 21.70
N LEU A 873 -58.96 39.40 20.49
CA LEU A 873 -59.33 39.99 19.15
C LEU A 873 -58.23 40.87 18.56
N SER A 874 -57.68 40.51 17.41
CA SER A 874 -58.20 40.31 16.08
C SER A 874 -58.03 41.55 15.17
N THR A 875 -57.65 41.24 13.98
CA THR A 875 -57.82 41.99 12.72
C THR A 875 -56.92 43.22 12.48
N THR A 876 -56.44 43.52 11.31
CA THR A 876 -56.78 43.29 9.87
C THR A 876 -55.59 43.73 9.04
N ALA A 877 -55.20 42.99 8.03
CA ALA A 877 -55.45 43.13 6.61
C ALA A 877 -54.94 44.41 5.92
N THR A 878 -54.32 44.31 4.85
CA THR A 878 -54.69 44.47 3.45
C THR A 878 -53.40 44.51 2.60
N ASP A 879 -53.30 44.16 1.43
CA ASP A 879 -53.97 43.70 0.25
C ASP A 879 -53.00 43.78 -0.93
N ASN A 880 -53.09 43.05 -1.86
CA ASN A 880 -53.49 42.93 -3.23
C ASN A 880 -52.34 42.36 -4.10
N SER A 881 -52.53 41.56 -5.08
CA SER A 881 -53.60 41.08 -5.95
C SER A 881 -53.04 40.09 -6.97
N THR A 882 -53.78 39.13 -7.28
CA THR A 882 -54.47 38.61 -8.51
C THR A 882 -53.56 37.80 -9.43
N GLU A 883 -53.91 36.68 -10.00
CA GLU A 883 -55.15 36.01 -10.44
C GLU A 883 -54.89 34.52 -10.65
N SER A 884 -55.80 33.65 -10.25
CA SER A 884 -56.81 32.84 -10.94
C SER A 884 -56.24 31.75 -11.89
N SER A 885 -56.60 30.56 -11.91
CA SER A 885 -57.76 29.69 -11.76
C SER A 885 -57.32 28.26 -12.09
N THR A 886 -57.81 27.21 -11.72
CA THR A 886 -59.09 26.53 -11.69
C THR A 886 -58.95 25.15 -11.04
N THR A 887 -59.96 24.78 -10.38
CA THR A 887 -60.33 23.59 -9.65
C THR A 887 -60.18 22.25 -10.35
N THR A 888 -59.70 21.23 -9.68
CA THR A 888 -60.43 19.94 -9.56
C THR A 888 -60.02 19.21 -8.27
N ASN A 889 -61.01 18.89 -7.46
CA ASN A 889 -60.95 18.07 -6.27
C ASN A 889 -60.60 16.60 -6.60
N THR A 890 -59.59 16.05 -5.95
CA THR A 890 -59.60 14.65 -5.58
C THR A 890 -58.93 14.52 -4.21
N THR A 891 -59.68 14.05 -3.26
CA THR A 891 -59.29 13.65 -1.93
C THR A 891 -58.22 12.54 -2.02
N SER A 892 -56.99 12.82 -1.61
CA SER A 892 -56.05 11.78 -1.26
C SER A 892 -55.46 12.11 0.11
N THR A 893 -55.52 11.16 0.98
CA THR A 893 -54.87 11.11 2.28
C THR A 893 -53.35 11.38 2.12
N SER A 894 -52.89 12.49 2.67
CA SER A 894 -51.45 12.83 2.73
C SER A 894 -50.72 11.83 3.63
N VAL A 895 -49.88 11.02 3.03
CA VAL A 895 -48.77 10.34 3.73
C VAL A 895 -47.82 11.48 4.17
N PRO A 896 -47.31 11.46 5.41
CA PRO A 896 -46.30 12.45 5.84
C PRO A 896 -45.10 12.35 4.93
N GLU A 897 -44.62 13.49 4.46
CA GLU A 897 -43.41 13.59 3.66
C GLU A 897 -42.22 13.16 4.53
N THR A 898 -41.54 12.08 4.14
CA THR A 898 -40.37 11.56 4.88
C THR A 898 -39.23 12.57 4.77
N VAL A 899 -38.72 13.02 5.90
CA VAL A 899 -37.57 13.93 5.95
C VAL A 899 -36.33 13.13 5.56
N LYS A 900 -35.65 13.51 4.49
CA LYS A 900 -34.44 12.82 4.03
C LYS A 900 -33.33 12.89 5.08
N GLY A 901 -32.78 11.73 5.44
CA GLY A 901 -31.76 11.55 6.47
C GLY A 901 -32.31 11.29 7.88
N ASP A 902 -33.62 11.38 8.13
CA ASP A 902 -34.26 11.09 9.40
C ASP A 902 -34.48 9.56 9.54
N VAL A 903 -33.42 8.85 9.90
CA VAL A 903 -33.46 7.37 10.00
C VAL A 903 -34.01 6.86 11.31
N ASN A 904 -34.24 7.73 12.30
CA ASN A 904 -34.86 7.42 13.57
C ASN A 904 -36.36 7.75 13.58
N ALA A 905 -36.86 8.42 12.54
CA ALA A 905 -38.25 8.83 12.32
C ALA A 905 -38.79 9.78 13.42
N ASP A 906 -37.91 10.72 13.90
CA ASP A 906 -38.31 11.73 14.87
C ASP A 906 -38.77 13.06 14.22
N GLY A 907 -38.71 13.12 12.87
CA GLY A 907 -39.20 14.24 12.06
C GLY A 907 -38.14 15.26 11.69
N ILE A 908 -36.87 15.08 12.08
CA ILE A 908 -35.77 16.00 11.79
C ILE A 908 -34.47 15.24 11.46
N LEU A 909 -33.68 15.75 10.54
CA LEU A 909 -32.31 15.27 10.36
C LEU A 909 -31.41 15.86 11.44
N SER A 910 -30.86 15.01 12.30
CA SER A 910 -30.03 15.39 13.45
C SER A 910 -28.74 14.56 13.56
N LEU A 911 -27.90 14.87 14.54
CA LEU A 911 -26.72 14.06 14.85
C LEU A 911 -27.10 12.64 15.31
N ALA A 912 -28.31 12.47 15.90
CA ALA A 912 -28.79 11.16 16.33
C ALA A 912 -28.98 10.20 15.13
N ASP A 913 -29.45 10.72 14.00
CA ASP A 913 -29.66 9.97 12.74
C ASP A 913 -28.32 9.53 12.15
N ILE A 914 -27.34 10.41 12.14
CA ILE A 914 -25.99 10.10 11.67
C ILE A 914 -25.38 8.99 12.52
N ILE A 915 -25.52 9.05 13.85
CA ILE A 915 -25.04 8.02 14.77
C ILE A 915 -25.80 6.71 14.56
N MET A 916 -27.13 6.77 14.34
CA MET A 916 -27.94 5.57 14.08
C MET A 916 -27.53 4.92 12.75
N MET A 917 -27.33 5.68 11.70
CA MET A 917 -26.85 5.18 10.41
C MET A 917 -25.45 4.57 10.51
N GLN A 918 -24.54 5.17 11.27
CA GLN A 918 -23.20 4.60 11.52
C GLN A 918 -23.28 3.25 12.24
N LYS A 919 -24.15 3.14 13.25
CA LYS A 919 -24.37 1.88 13.98
C LYS A 919 -25.03 0.81 13.11
N PHE A 920 -25.93 1.21 12.23
CA PHE A 920 -26.54 0.32 11.24
C PHE A 920 -25.49 -0.24 10.28
N LEU A 921 -24.68 0.61 9.68
CA LEU A 921 -23.62 0.20 8.75
C LEU A 921 -22.53 -0.66 9.40
N SER A 922 -22.32 -0.52 10.70
CA SER A 922 -21.42 -1.38 11.49
C SER A 922 -22.09 -2.65 12.04
N GLY A 923 -23.36 -2.90 11.71
CA GLY A 923 -24.10 -4.09 12.13
C GLY A 923 -24.50 -4.09 13.60
N VAL A 924 -24.48 -2.94 14.29
CA VAL A 924 -24.77 -2.83 15.74
C VAL A 924 -26.24 -2.53 16.01
N SER A 925 -26.96 -1.88 15.10
CA SER A 925 -28.38 -1.54 15.27
C SER A 925 -29.13 -1.53 13.92
N SER A 926 -30.46 -1.50 13.95
CA SER A 926 -31.31 -1.22 12.80
C SER A 926 -31.66 0.27 12.73
N VAL A 927 -31.99 0.77 11.54
CA VAL A 927 -32.61 2.09 11.34
C VAL A 927 -34.13 1.94 11.34
N THR A 928 -34.85 2.99 11.71
CA THR A 928 -36.31 2.98 11.78
C THR A 928 -36.93 3.24 10.42
N ASP A 929 -36.36 4.14 9.63
CA ASP A 929 -36.78 4.45 8.26
C ASP A 929 -35.65 4.27 7.25
N ASN A 930 -35.69 3.16 6.52
CA ASN A 930 -34.73 2.85 5.46
C ASN A 930 -34.85 3.80 4.26
N MET A 931 -36.06 4.29 3.97
CA MET A 931 -36.27 5.17 2.82
C MET A 931 -35.76 6.60 3.08
N ALA A 932 -35.85 7.04 4.31
CA ALA A 932 -35.27 8.30 4.73
C ALA A 932 -33.73 8.25 4.69
N GLY A 933 -33.15 7.10 5.01
CA GLY A 933 -31.71 6.88 5.02
C GLY A 933 -31.08 6.75 3.64
N ASP A 934 -31.83 6.32 2.63
CA ASP A 934 -31.37 6.18 1.24
C ASP A 934 -31.29 7.56 0.53
N MET A 935 -30.21 8.26 0.78
CA MET A 935 -30.03 9.66 0.39
C MET A 935 -29.88 9.83 -1.13
N ASP A 936 -29.33 8.86 -1.83
CA ASP A 936 -29.12 8.87 -3.27
C ASP A 936 -30.22 8.14 -4.06
N ASN A 937 -31.24 7.59 -3.38
CA ASN A 937 -32.36 6.84 -3.92
C ASN A 937 -31.96 5.62 -4.76
N ASN A 938 -30.89 4.92 -4.40
CA ASN A 938 -30.43 3.73 -5.11
C ASN A 938 -31.03 2.41 -4.55
N GLY A 939 -31.87 2.48 -3.52
CA GLY A 939 -32.52 1.34 -2.85
C GLY A 939 -31.65 0.59 -1.88
N LYS A 940 -30.49 1.12 -1.50
CA LYS A 940 -29.53 0.48 -0.58
C LYS A 940 -28.97 1.48 0.40
N LEU A 941 -28.94 1.12 1.66
CA LEU A 941 -28.23 1.90 2.68
C LEU A 941 -26.75 1.51 2.73
N ASN A 942 -25.88 2.48 2.52
CA ASN A 942 -24.45 2.27 2.47
C ASN A 942 -23.66 3.50 2.95
N ILE A 943 -22.34 3.44 2.86
CA ILE A 943 -21.46 4.53 3.34
C ILE A 943 -21.66 5.85 2.57
N PHE A 944 -22.11 5.80 1.32
CA PHE A 944 -22.37 7.01 0.53
C PHE A 944 -23.57 7.77 1.08
N ASP A 945 -24.63 7.05 1.50
CA ASP A 945 -25.81 7.67 2.13
C ASP A 945 -25.43 8.36 3.45
N LEU A 946 -24.60 7.71 4.26
CA LEU A 946 -24.05 8.33 5.48
C LEU A 946 -23.24 9.60 5.17
N CYS A 947 -22.47 9.61 4.08
CA CYS A 947 -21.76 10.82 3.66
C CYS A 947 -22.72 11.94 3.23
N LEU A 948 -23.76 11.61 2.47
CA LEU A 948 -24.80 12.56 2.05
C LEU A 948 -25.64 13.08 3.23
N MET A 949 -25.95 12.22 4.20
CA MET A 949 -26.59 12.63 5.46
C MET A 949 -25.74 13.64 6.22
N LYS A 950 -24.42 13.40 6.36
CA LYS A 950 -23.50 14.34 7.01
C LYS A 950 -23.42 15.65 6.27
N GLU A 951 -23.38 15.62 4.94
CA GLU A 951 -23.38 16.83 4.11
C GLU A 951 -24.69 17.62 4.25
N ALA A 952 -25.85 16.94 4.28
CA ALA A 952 -27.14 17.54 4.47
C ALA A 952 -27.24 18.18 5.87
N PHE A 953 -26.78 17.49 6.91
CA PHE A 953 -26.76 17.98 8.30
C PHE A 953 -25.89 19.26 8.43
N LEU A 954 -24.71 19.28 7.80
CA LEU A 954 -23.82 20.46 7.80
C LEU A 954 -24.41 21.67 7.05
N LYS A 955 -25.42 21.47 6.20
CA LYS A 955 -26.12 22.57 5.52
C LYS A 955 -27.29 23.13 6.34
N ILE A 956 -27.76 22.40 7.32
CA ILE A 956 -28.86 22.78 8.22
C ILE A 956 -28.31 23.39 9.52
N SER A 957 -27.14 22.95 9.96
CA SER A 957 -26.39 23.50 11.12
C SER A 957 -25.57 24.72 10.74
#